data_1a79b30d602b9e724754ff7cb3a7199f
#
_entry.id   1a79b30d602b9e724754ff7cb3a7199f
#
_cell.length_a   1.000
_cell.length_b   1.000
_cell.length_c   1.000
_cell.angle_alpha   90.00
_cell.angle_beta   90.00
_cell.angle_gamma   90.00
#
_symmetry.space_group_name_H-M   'P 1'
#
loop_
_entity.id
_entity.type
_entity.pdbx_description
1 polymer ?
#
loop_
_entity_poly.entity_id
_entity_poly.type
_entity_poly.pdbx_seq_one_letter_code
_entity_poly.pdbx_strand_id
1 'polypeptide(L)'
;MRCPTEAIELDVDRYVVVVDEDRCVACHQCERVCPFDAIVVEGAPQVAPALELPQLDPEVALAGLDEVRGGFGTLAEVLAEANRCLECPDPTCVRGCPTHNDIPAFVEQLRQGDLAGARDVLAEHTSLPEICSRVCDAAIQCEGSCSWRLAGERPVAIHAIERYIADHAEPPRVAPARQGGRVLVVGSGPAGLGAADVLSRAGVEVHVVEAQEELGGLLRNGIPRFTLPAAVVDRVIERLREQGVAFETGRPVLPEDLERPSQQWDAVIVAVGAGEPLPVRAEGIGDVGTSAALDEIRASQAAIAAGAPPARERVLVVGAGNTAMDVARLVRRRGGEAICVDWMDRRFSLVRPDELHEALAEGVEVRFGVTVGRVERADSAVRVTLVRTKQERAGERPRVTNEVAEELVVDRVVAALGFRVEDRWSAALGGVPIRKDSGNLPDRHWLASGLLRAPLLRGIDVGQLAWARDRARRVAAGWRAPRRWAVGDVFVGPSTVVEATAHGRRVAEELLAMGGRGAVLPKGRLAAPRVLVAYDSKGGNTRAVAEALAAQLAAFSPSVRCLPIDQLAAENVVDADLLVAAGWVDGLGVAGQRPSPVLRTFLAALPRNLRAPVGVVLTYAIDPGAALQEAASLVQERGAHVAACVALGPRERADTLQEFLVALGEAAWSDLPIEAVVSEILAGAEPGWLIGPRPRLARAVLTTIAELRDRGRLHNERIAAEQLLNIAEELRLLRAVPIPS
;
A
#
# COMPACT_ATOMS: atom_id res chain seq x y z
N MET A 1 -0.91 25.21 -11.62
CA MET A 1 -1.97 24.29 -12.06
C MET A 1 -1.65 23.89 -13.50
N ARG A 2 -1.58 22.61 -13.83
CA ARG A 2 -1.32 22.19 -15.20
C ARG A 2 -2.59 21.56 -15.76
N CYS A 3 -3.18 22.17 -16.79
CA CYS A 3 -4.28 21.60 -17.53
C CYS A 3 -3.74 20.53 -18.49
N PRO A 4 -4.31 19.31 -18.57
CA PRO A 4 -3.82 18.27 -19.48
C PRO A 4 -3.97 18.64 -20.97
N THR A 5 -4.96 19.48 -21.30
CA THR A 5 -5.18 19.99 -22.66
C THR A 5 -4.66 21.41 -22.85
N GLU A 6 -3.92 21.95 -21.86
CA GLU A 6 -3.40 23.32 -21.86
C GLU A 6 -4.46 24.41 -22.13
N ALA A 7 -5.71 24.11 -21.74
CA ALA A 7 -6.83 25.04 -21.91
C ALA A 7 -6.83 26.18 -20.87
N ILE A 8 -5.94 26.14 -19.87
CA ILE A 8 -5.90 27.13 -18.81
C ILE A 8 -4.53 27.80 -18.75
N GLU A 9 -4.50 29.10 -18.93
CA GLU A 9 -3.31 29.94 -18.82
C GLU A 9 -3.49 31.03 -17.79
N LEU A 10 -2.40 31.46 -17.16
CA LEU A 10 -2.37 32.62 -16.29
C LEU A 10 -1.91 33.85 -17.08
N ASP A 11 -2.80 34.81 -17.27
CA ASP A 11 -2.42 36.15 -17.73
C ASP A 11 -1.69 36.84 -16.58
N VAL A 12 -0.36 36.86 -16.67
CA VAL A 12 0.51 37.41 -15.62
C VAL A 12 0.41 38.93 -15.47
N ASP A 13 -0.02 39.64 -16.51
CA ASP A 13 -0.18 41.09 -16.49
C ASP A 13 -1.45 41.51 -15.78
N ARG A 14 -2.50 40.73 -15.94
CA ARG A 14 -3.83 40.96 -15.35
C ARG A 14 -4.07 40.17 -14.09
N TYR A 15 -3.23 39.20 -13.78
CA TYR A 15 -3.38 38.25 -12.66
C TYR A 15 -4.73 37.49 -12.69
N VAL A 16 -5.17 37.15 -13.88
CA VAL A 16 -6.41 36.39 -14.09
C VAL A 16 -6.12 35.11 -14.87
N VAL A 17 -6.91 34.10 -14.60
CA VAL A 17 -6.88 32.84 -15.34
C VAL A 17 -7.72 33.02 -16.61
N VAL A 18 -7.15 32.69 -17.76
CA VAL A 18 -7.84 32.65 -19.05
C VAL A 18 -8.05 31.20 -19.44
N VAL A 19 -9.28 30.89 -19.87
CA VAL A 19 -9.66 29.55 -20.30
C VAL A 19 -9.94 29.57 -21.80
N ASP A 20 -9.27 28.70 -22.51
CA ASP A 20 -9.60 28.38 -23.91
C ASP A 20 -10.66 27.29 -23.93
N GLU A 21 -11.90 27.66 -24.23
CA GLU A 21 -13.05 26.77 -24.23
C GLU A 21 -12.97 25.70 -25.35
N ASP A 22 -12.30 26.00 -26.46
CA ASP A 22 -12.15 25.06 -27.58
C ASP A 22 -11.17 23.93 -27.25
N ARG A 23 -10.22 24.18 -26.33
CA ARG A 23 -9.26 23.18 -25.83
C ARG A 23 -9.75 22.46 -24.57
N CYS A 24 -10.77 22.97 -23.91
CA CYS A 24 -11.30 22.40 -22.69
C CYS A 24 -12.16 21.16 -22.98
N VAL A 25 -11.75 20.02 -22.43
CA VAL A 25 -12.49 18.74 -22.56
C VAL A 25 -13.39 18.44 -21.35
N ALA A 26 -13.62 19.40 -20.48
CA ALA A 26 -14.42 19.26 -19.26
C ALA A 26 -14.03 18.05 -18.38
N CYS A 27 -12.73 17.76 -18.23
CA CYS A 27 -12.27 16.63 -17.39
C CYS A 27 -12.32 16.89 -15.88
N HIS A 28 -12.74 18.08 -15.46
CA HIS A 28 -12.85 18.52 -14.06
C HIS A 28 -11.56 18.46 -13.23
N GLN A 29 -10.40 18.27 -13.82
CA GLN A 29 -9.15 18.18 -13.05
C GLN A 29 -8.78 19.50 -12.38
N CYS A 30 -8.97 20.63 -13.08
CA CYS A 30 -8.71 21.96 -12.51
C CYS A 30 -9.61 22.31 -11.32
N GLU A 31 -10.88 21.91 -11.38
CA GLU A 31 -11.84 22.05 -10.28
C GLU A 31 -11.39 21.23 -9.06
N ARG A 32 -10.97 19.97 -9.27
CA ARG A 32 -10.53 19.09 -8.18
C ARG A 32 -9.24 19.53 -7.48
N VAL A 33 -8.32 20.18 -8.20
CA VAL A 33 -7.03 20.59 -7.64
C VAL A 33 -6.98 22.04 -7.20
N CYS A 34 -8.05 22.82 -7.42
CA CYS A 34 -8.12 24.21 -6.99
C CYS A 34 -8.22 24.30 -5.45
N PRO A 35 -7.23 24.85 -4.74
CA PRO A 35 -7.28 24.92 -3.28
C PRO A 35 -8.25 25.98 -2.77
N PHE A 36 -8.84 26.77 -3.67
CA PHE A 36 -9.71 27.89 -3.35
C PHE A 36 -11.16 27.69 -3.79
N ASP A 37 -11.50 26.52 -4.37
CA ASP A 37 -12.79 26.25 -5.01
C ASP A 37 -13.24 27.33 -6.00
N ALA A 38 -12.27 27.99 -6.64
CA ALA A 38 -12.51 29.13 -7.51
C ALA A 38 -12.80 28.75 -8.97
N ILE A 39 -12.73 27.46 -9.30
CA ILE A 39 -12.96 26.95 -10.66
C ILE A 39 -14.17 26.02 -10.64
N VAL A 40 -15.14 26.33 -11.46
CA VAL A 40 -16.31 25.47 -11.74
C VAL A 40 -16.27 25.11 -13.21
N VAL A 41 -16.37 23.84 -13.52
CA VAL A 41 -16.42 23.34 -14.91
C VAL A 41 -17.87 23.01 -15.22
N GLU A 42 -18.45 23.72 -16.17
CA GLU A 42 -19.77 23.48 -16.70
C GLU A 42 -19.68 22.68 -18.01
N GLY A 43 -20.63 21.75 -18.21
CA GLY A 43 -20.70 20.94 -19.40
C GLY A 43 -20.35 19.47 -19.19
N ALA A 44 -20.65 18.65 -20.19
CA ALA A 44 -20.34 17.23 -20.20
C ALA A 44 -18.90 16.98 -20.66
N PRO A 45 -18.19 16.01 -20.08
CA PRO A 45 -16.85 15.62 -20.53
C PRO A 45 -16.84 15.25 -22.03
N GLN A 46 -15.84 15.75 -22.75
CA GLN A 46 -15.62 15.45 -24.15
C GLN A 46 -14.57 14.35 -24.28
N VAL A 47 -15.02 13.10 -24.33
CA VAL A 47 -14.15 11.92 -24.43
C VAL A 47 -14.66 10.98 -25.54
N ALA A 48 -13.73 10.37 -26.26
CA ALA A 48 -14.06 9.35 -27.24
C ALA A 48 -14.72 8.13 -26.53
N PRO A 49 -15.66 7.43 -27.20
CA PRO A 49 -16.28 6.23 -26.64
C PRO A 49 -15.21 5.19 -26.24
N ALA A 50 -15.39 4.61 -25.07
CA ALA A 50 -14.56 3.50 -24.61
C ALA A 50 -14.87 2.23 -25.40
N LEU A 51 -13.85 1.45 -25.72
CA LEU A 51 -14.02 0.15 -26.34
C LEU A 51 -14.51 -0.88 -25.30
N GLU A 52 -15.33 -1.82 -25.77
CA GLU A 52 -15.73 -2.98 -24.97
C GLU A 52 -14.64 -4.06 -25.07
N LEU A 53 -14.23 -4.60 -23.93
CA LEU A 53 -13.31 -5.72 -23.91
C LEU A 53 -14.05 -7.03 -24.21
N PRO A 54 -13.44 -7.94 -24.98
CA PRO A 54 -14.02 -9.25 -25.23
C PRO A 54 -14.18 -10.03 -23.93
N GLN A 55 -15.31 -10.71 -23.78
CA GLN A 55 -15.58 -11.65 -22.71
C GLN A 55 -16.11 -12.94 -23.30
N LEU A 56 -15.77 -14.08 -22.70
CA LEU A 56 -16.40 -15.34 -23.08
C LEU A 56 -17.88 -15.31 -22.71
N ASP A 57 -18.70 -15.89 -23.60
CA ASP A 57 -20.08 -16.16 -23.26
C ASP A 57 -20.15 -17.06 -22.01
N PRO A 58 -21.05 -16.77 -21.04
CA PRO A 58 -21.13 -17.54 -19.81
C PRO A 58 -21.32 -19.04 -20.01
N GLU A 59 -22.06 -19.48 -21.04
CA GLU A 59 -22.23 -20.90 -21.34
C GLU A 59 -20.92 -21.54 -21.81
N VAL A 60 -20.14 -20.82 -22.62
CA VAL A 60 -18.80 -21.26 -23.05
C VAL A 60 -17.83 -21.26 -21.88
N ALA A 61 -17.87 -20.24 -21.04
CA ALA A 61 -17.03 -20.13 -19.84
C ALA A 61 -17.26 -21.29 -18.87
N LEU A 62 -18.49 -21.77 -18.72
CA LEU A 62 -18.83 -22.92 -17.87
C LEU A 62 -18.28 -24.26 -18.38
N ALA A 63 -17.90 -24.35 -19.65
CA ALA A 63 -17.41 -25.60 -20.25
C ALA A 63 -15.96 -25.95 -19.90
N GLY A 64 -15.17 -24.99 -19.35
CA GLY A 64 -13.74 -25.22 -19.10
C GLY A 64 -13.07 -24.23 -18.19
N LEU A 65 -11.76 -24.13 -18.37
CA LEU A 65 -10.88 -23.22 -17.63
C LEU A 65 -10.22 -22.15 -18.53
N ASP A 66 -10.79 -21.93 -19.70
CA ASP A 66 -10.30 -20.89 -20.61
C ASP A 66 -10.47 -19.50 -20.00
N GLU A 67 -9.54 -18.60 -20.31
CA GLU A 67 -9.53 -17.23 -19.79
C GLU A 67 -10.82 -16.49 -20.18
N VAL A 68 -11.58 -16.04 -19.18
CA VAL A 68 -12.91 -15.43 -19.40
C VAL A 68 -12.79 -14.00 -19.93
N ARG A 69 -11.85 -13.22 -19.40
CA ARG A 69 -11.65 -11.83 -19.81
C ARG A 69 -10.61 -11.76 -20.89
N GLY A 70 -11.00 -11.30 -22.08
CA GLY A 70 -10.08 -11.00 -23.16
C GLY A 70 -9.35 -9.68 -22.96
N GLY A 71 -8.29 -9.48 -23.74
CA GLY A 71 -7.65 -8.18 -23.96
C GLY A 71 -7.97 -7.64 -25.34
N PHE A 72 -7.40 -6.51 -25.72
CA PHE A 72 -7.46 -6.03 -27.09
C PHE A 72 -6.75 -7.00 -28.03
N GLY A 73 -7.38 -7.32 -29.14
CA GLY A 73 -6.86 -8.30 -30.11
C GLY A 73 -5.92 -7.67 -31.15
N THR A 74 -6.03 -6.36 -31.36
CA THR A 74 -5.29 -5.65 -32.41
C THR A 74 -4.64 -4.39 -31.90
N LEU A 75 -3.53 -3.98 -32.58
CA LEU A 75 -2.88 -2.71 -32.30
C LEU A 75 -3.84 -1.50 -32.51
N ALA A 76 -4.73 -1.59 -33.46
CA ALA A 76 -5.68 -0.51 -33.75
C ALA A 76 -6.65 -0.28 -32.57
N GLU A 77 -7.14 -1.35 -31.95
CA GLU A 77 -8.04 -1.26 -30.79
C GLU A 77 -7.30 -0.66 -29.60
N VAL A 78 -6.10 -1.15 -29.30
CA VAL A 78 -5.34 -0.65 -28.15
C VAL A 78 -4.91 0.82 -28.36
N LEU A 79 -4.58 1.24 -29.59
CA LEU A 79 -4.29 2.64 -29.90
C LEU A 79 -5.52 3.53 -29.78
N ALA A 80 -6.69 3.05 -30.21
CA ALA A 80 -7.94 3.80 -30.04
C ALA A 80 -8.24 4.06 -28.55
N GLU A 81 -8.02 3.08 -27.70
CA GLU A 81 -8.17 3.25 -26.26
C GLU A 81 -7.06 4.12 -25.64
N ALA A 82 -5.80 3.94 -26.07
CA ALA A 82 -4.67 4.75 -25.64
C ALA A 82 -4.85 6.24 -25.94
N ASN A 83 -5.48 6.56 -27.09
CA ASN A 83 -5.78 7.94 -27.48
C ASN A 83 -6.83 8.64 -26.62
N ARG A 84 -7.52 7.91 -25.74
CA ARG A 84 -8.40 8.50 -24.73
C ARG A 84 -7.62 9.07 -23.53
N CYS A 85 -6.34 8.70 -23.38
CA CYS A 85 -5.50 9.18 -22.30
C CYS A 85 -5.19 10.67 -22.48
N LEU A 86 -5.42 11.45 -21.42
CA LEU A 86 -5.16 12.90 -21.39
C LEU A 86 -3.71 13.25 -21.07
N GLU A 87 -2.83 12.28 -20.78
CA GLU A 87 -1.45 12.53 -20.32
C GLU A 87 -1.38 13.57 -19.20
N CYS A 88 -2.24 13.40 -18.22
CA CYS A 88 -2.40 14.36 -17.12
C CYS A 88 -1.04 14.74 -16.52
N PRO A 89 -0.71 16.03 -16.38
CA PRO A 89 0.54 16.48 -15.74
C PRO A 89 0.67 16.07 -14.26
N ASP A 90 -0.44 15.76 -13.63
CA ASP A 90 -0.57 15.19 -12.30
C ASP A 90 -1.45 13.94 -12.40
N PRO A 91 -0.85 12.78 -12.79
CA PRO A 91 -1.60 11.60 -13.15
C PRO A 91 -2.09 10.85 -11.90
N THR A 92 -3.38 11.04 -11.58
CA THR A 92 -4.02 10.35 -10.45
C THR A 92 -4.02 8.82 -10.61
N CYS A 93 -4.01 8.31 -11.85
CA CYS A 93 -3.91 6.88 -12.13
C CYS A 93 -2.56 6.27 -11.68
N VAL A 94 -1.45 7.02 -11.80
CA VAL A 94 -0.14 6.59 -11.28
C VAL A 94 -0.18 6.47 -9.76
N ARG A 95 -0.79 7.44 -9.08
CA ARG A 95 -0.98 7.40 -7.63
C ARG A 95 -1.92 6.28 -7.18
N GLY A 96 -2.92 5.95 -7.98
CA GLY A 96 -3.83 4.83 -7.74
C GLY A 96 -3.19 3.45 -7.96
N CYS A 97 -2.02 3.39 -8.58
CA CYS A 97 -1.29 2.14 -8.81
C CYS A 97 -0.37 1.82 -7.63
N PRO A 98 -0.46 0.64 -6.99
CA PRO A 98 0.42 0.28 -5.87
C PRO A 98 1.91 0.18 -6.22
N THR A 99 2.25 -0.02 -7.50
CA THR A 99 3.63 0.00 -8.02
C THR A 99 4.02 1.35 -8.60
N HIS A 100 3.12 2.33 -8.60
CA HIS A 100 3.33 3.64 -9.21
C HIS A 100 3.78 3.55 -10.68
N ASN A 101 3.16 2.64 -11.46
CA ASN A 101 3.41 2.54 -12.90
C ASN A 101 3.26 3.89 -13.59
N ASP A 102 4.24 4.29 -14.38
CA ASP A 102 4.16 5.51 -15.19
C ASP A 102 3.22 5.30 -16.40
N ILE A 103 1.92 5.36 -16.09
CA ILE A 103 0.85 5.07 -17.05
C ILE A 103 0.87 6.04 -18.23
N PRO A 104 1.00 7.38 -18.05
CA PRO A 104 1.14 8.27 -19.17
C PRO A 104 2.34 7.94 -20.06
N ALA A 105 3.49 7.59 -19.48
CA ALA A 105 4.70 7.31 -20.23
C ALA A 105 4.57 6.04 -21.11
N PHE A 106 4.07 4.91 -20.57
CA PHE A 106 3.91 3.73 -21.43
C PHE A 106 2.78 3.89 -22.47
N VAL A 107 1.74 4.66 -22.16
CA VAL A 107 0.69 4.98 -23.13
C VAL A 107 1.26 5.84 -24.26
N GLU A 108 2.09 6.82 -23.97
CA GLU A 108 2.72 7.68 -24.97
C GLU A 108 3.68 6.90 -25.88
N GLN A 109 4.54 6.03 -25.32
CA GLN A 109 5.40 5.14 -26.12
C GLN A 109 4.57 4.28 -27.09
N LEU A 110 3.46 3.71 -26.59
CA LEU A 110 2.55 2.92 -27.43
C LEU A 110 1.93 3.76 -28.56
N ARG A 111 1.50 5.00 -28.29
CA ARG A 111 0.94 5.93 -29.29
C ARG A 111 1.94 6.31 -30.36
N GLN A 112 3.21 6.39 -29.99
CA GLN A 112 4.32 6.60 -30.93
C GLN A 112 4.67 5.34 -31.76
N GLY A 113 4.02 4.21 -31.48
CA GLY A 113 4.27 2.93 -32.12
C GLY A 113 5.48 2.17 -31.52
N ASP A 114 6.05 2.67 -30.44
CA ASP A 114 7.16 2.02 -29.73
C ASP A 114 6.64 1.07 -28.64
N LEU A 115 6.26 -0.12 -29.07
CA LEU A 115 5.78 -1.16 -28.17
C LEU A 115 6.90 -1.66 -27.23
N ALA A 116 8.15 -1.68 -27.69
CA ALA A 116 9.29 -2.07 -26.87
C ALA A 116 9.58 -1.03 -25.77
N GLY A 117 9.59 0.26 -26.14
CA GLY A 117 9.72 1.34 -25.16
C GLY A 117 8.59 1.36 -24.14
N ALA A 118 7.35 1.08 -24.53
CA ALA A 118 6.23 0.92 -23.60
C ALA A 118 6.46 -0.24 -22.61
N ARG A 119 7.03 -1.36 -23.09
CA ARG A 119 7.38 -2.51 -22.26
C ARG A 119 8.51 -2.20 -21.27
N ASP A 120 9.49 -1.42 -21.70
CA ASP A 120 10.60 -0.99 -20.86
C ASP A 120 10.10 -0.10 -19.71
N VAL A 121 9.22 0.87 -19.99
CA VAL A 121 8.57 1.70 -18.97
C VAL A 121 7.80 0.84 -17.95
N LEU A 122 7.03 -0.15 -18.41
CA LEU A 122 6.36 -1.08 -17.51
C LEU A 122 7.36 -1.83 -16.61
N ALA A 123 8.48 -2.28 -17.16
CA ALA A 123 9.47 -3.05 -16.41
C ALA A 123 10.22 -2.22 -15.35
N GLU A 124 10.26 -0.89 -15.47
CA GLU A 124 10.83 -0.02 -14.45
C GLU A 124 10.01 -0.03 -13.16
N HIS A 125 8.69 -0.16 -13.27
CA HIS A 125 7.76 0.00 -12.15
C HIS A 125 7.08 -1.29 -11.71
N THR A 126 6.91 -2.27 -12.60
CA THR A 126 6.23 -3.52 -12.27
C THR A 126 7.03 -4.75 -12.70
N SER A 127 7.17 -5.73 -11.80
CA SER A 127 7.92 -6.97 -12.06
C SER A 127 7.07 -8.03 -12.77
N LEU A 128 5.76 -7.96 -12.63
CA LEU A 128 4.82 -8.99 -13.08
C LEU A 128 3.68 -8.38 -13.92
N PRO A 129 3.95 -7.59 -14.98
CA PRO A 129 2.90 -6.90 -15.72
C PRO A 129 1.95 -7.88 -16.42
N GLU A 130 2.43 -9.05 -16.87
CA GLU A 130 1.63 -10.11 -17.47
C GLU A 130 0.52 -10.61 -16.52
N ILE A 131 0.81 -10.62 -15.22
CA ILE A 131 -0.09 -11.05 -14.16
C ILE A 131 -0.93 -9.88 -13.67
N CYS A 132 -0.30 -8.75 -13.34
CA CYS A 132 -0.98 -7.57 -12.82
C CYS A 132 -2.11 -7.09 -13.73
N SER A 133 -1.87 -7.05 -15.04
CA SER A 133 -2.87 -6.65 -16.04
C SER A 133 -4.12 -7.56 -16.09
N ARG A 134 -4.07 -8.76 -15.48
CA ARG A 134 -5.20 -9.71 -15.42
C ARG A 134 -5.92 -9.72 -14.08
N VAL A 135 -5.16 -9.53 -12.98
CA VAL A 135 -5.69 -9.77 -11.63
C VAL A 135 -5.77 -8.53 -10.75
N CYS A 136 -5.24 -7.39 -11.19
CA CYS A 136 -5.40 -6.13 -10.45
C CYS A 136 -6.86 -5.70 -10.39
N ASP A 137 -7.23 -5.09 -9.27
CA ASP A 137 -8.52 -4.42 -9.13
C ASP A 137 -8.43 -3.01 -9.76
N ALA A 138 -8.28 -2.96 -11.10
CA ALA A 138 -8.08 -1.72 -11.84
C ALA A 138 -9.20 -0.71 -11.59
N ALA A 139 -10.44 -1.19 -11.40
CA ALA A 139 -11.63 -0.37 -11.17
C ALA A 139 -11.55 0.50 -9.90
N ILE A 140 -10.74 0.11 -8.93
CA ILE A 140 -10.52 0.88 -7.70
C ILE A 140 -9.08 1.39 -7.56
N GLN A 141 -8.18 0.96 -8.42
CA GLN A 141 -6.78 1.40 -8.48
C GLN A 141 -6.58 2.44 -9.58
N CYS A 142 -5.81 2.12 -10.61
CA CYS A 142 -5.45 3.05 -11.68
C CYS A 142 -6.68 3.58 -12.45
N GLU A 143 -7.58 2.72 -12.87
CA GLU A 143 -8.79 3.10 -13.61
C GLU A 143 -9.81 3.83 -12.72
N GLY A 144 -9.95 3.39 -11.46
CA GLY A 144 -10.77 4.09 -10.47
C GLY A 144 -10.28 5.50 -10.17
N SER A 145 -8.98 5.73 -10.35
CA SER A 145 -8.32 7.03 -10.16
C SER A 145 -8.15 7.83 -11.47
N CYS A 146 -8.57 7.30 -12.60
CA CYS A 146 -8.48 7.98 -13.88
C CYS A 146 -9.29 9.28 -13.89
N SER A 147 -8.76 10.35 -14.49
CA SER A 147 -9.46 11.64 -14.57
C SER A 147 -10.84 11.53 -15.22
N TRP A 148 -10.99 10.71 -16.25
CA TRP A 148 -12.33 10.43 -16.83
C TRP A 148 -13.29 9.79 -15.85
N ARG A 149 -12.82 8.79 -15.08
CA ARG A 149 -13.64 8.17 -14.03
C ARG A 149 -14.08 9.17 -12.98
N LEU A 150 -13.17 10.05 -12.58
CA LEU A 150 -13.45 11.11 -11.61
C LEU A 150 -14.41 12.18 -12.16
N ALA A 151 -14.47 12.33 -13.49
CA ALA A 151 -15.42 13.19 -14.19
C ALA A 151 -16.79 12.52 -14.44
N GLY A 152 -16.97 11.25 -14.06
CA GLY A 152 -18.21 10.49 -14.23
C GLY A 152 -18.26 9.64 -15.49
N GLU A 153 -17.18 9.63 -16.28
CA GLU A 153 -17.08 8.89 -17.53
C GLU A 153 -16.39 7.53 -17.36
N ARG A 154 -16.41 6.70 -18.40
CA ARG A 154 -15.64 5.45 -18.42
C ARG A 154 -14.14 5.78 -18.43
N PRO A 155 -13.35 5.19 -17.52
CA PRO A 155 -11.91 5.40 -17.51
C PRO A 155 -11.25 4.86 -18.78
N VAL A 156 -10.00 5.22 -19.01
CA VAL A 156 -9.14 4.50 -19.95
C VAL A 156 -8.96 3.07 -19.44
N ALA A 157 -9.08 2.08 -20.31
CA ALA A 157 -8.89 0.66 -19.96
C ALA A 157 -7.38 0.33 -19.78
N ILE A 158 -6.80 0.89 -18.72
CA ILE A 158 -5.35 0.88 -18.46
C ILE A 158 -4.82 -0.54 -18.35
N HIS A 159 -5.54 -1.42 -17.62
CA HIS A 159 -5.13 -2.82 -17.45
C HIS A 159 -5.12 -3.59 -18.79
N ALA A 160 -6.04 -3.28 -19.71
CA ALA A 160 -6.09 -3.92 -21.01
C ALA A 160 -4.97 -3.43 -21.93
N ILE A 161 -4.59 -2.15 -21.84
CA ILE A 161 -3.40 -1.60 -22.53
C ILE A 161 -2.14 -2.25 -21.96
N GLU A 162 -1.97 -2.30 -20.64
CA GLU A 162 -0.85 -2.98 -19.98
C GLU A 162 -0.76 -4.44 -20.40
N ARG A 163 -1.90 -5.14 -20.47
CA ARG A 163 -1.98 -6.52 -20.93
C ARG A 163 -1.50 -6.67 -22.37
N TYR A 164 -1.96 -5.81 -23.28
CA TYR A 164 -1.53 -5.84 -24.67
C TYR A 164 -0.01 -5.68 -24.78
N ILE A 165 0.56 -4.69 -24.09
CA ILE A 165 2.01 -4.47 -24.05
C ILE A 165 2.74 -5.70 -23.51
N ALA A 166 2.26 -6.25 -22.38
CA ALA A 166 2.91 -7.37 -21.70
C ALA A 166 2.84 -8.70 -22.50
N ASP A 167 1.77 -8.90 -23.28
CA ASP A 167 1.58 -10.09 -24.09
C ASP A 167 2.26 -10.02 -25.47
N HIS A 168 2.54 -8.82 -26.02
CA HIS A 168 3.04 -8.65 -27.40
C HIS A 168 4.46 -8.06 -27.49
N ALA A 169 5.02 -7.53 -26.39
CA ALA A 169 6.37 -7.04 -26.34
C ALA A 169 7.29 -7.96 -25.54
N GLU A 170 8.50 -8.18 -26.09
CA GLU A 170 9.54 -8.89 -25.36
C GLU A 170 9.96 -8.08 -24.11
N PRO A 171 10.16 -8.74 -22.97
CA PRO A 171 10.68 -8.07 -21.79
C PRO A 171 12.11 -7.58 -22.03
N PRO A 172 12.53 -6.47 -21.36
CA PRO A 172 13.89 -5.96 -21.54
C PRO A 172 14.92 -7.02 -21.16
N ARG A 173 15.86 -7.24 -22.08
CA ARG A 173 16.98 -8.16 -21.84
C ARG A 173 18.00 -7.50 -20.92
N VAL A 174 18.12 -7.99 -19.71
CA VAL A 174 19.14 -7.53 -18.78
C VAL A 174 20.35 -8.46 -18.93
N ALA A 175 21.47 -7.90 -19.37
CA ALA A 175 22.74 -8.62 -19.29
C ALA A 175 23.16 -8.66 -17.81
N PRO A 176 23.30 -9.84 -17.19
CA PRO A 176 23.69 -9.93 -15.80
C PRO A 176 25.14 -9.51 -15.64
N ALA A 177 25.37 -8.23 -15.37
CA ALA A 177 26.63 -7.83 -14.76
C ALA A 177 26.62 -8.35 -13.33
N ARG A 178 27.35 -9.45 -13.05
CA ARG A 178 27.44 -9.99 -11.70
C ARG A 178 28.03 -8.92 -10.77
N GLN A 179 27.17 -8.24 -10.05
CA GLN A 179 27.55 -7.19 -9.12
C GLN A 179 27.88 -7.72 -7.71
N GLY A 180 27.84 -9.03 -7.52
CA GLY A 180 28.13 -9.67 -6.23
C GLY A 180 26.94 -9.57 -5.25
N GLY A 181 26.97 -10.42 -4.24
CA GLY A 181 25.89 -10.58 -3.26
C GLY A 181 24.99 -11.75 -3.62
N ARG A 182 24.57 -12.48 -2.56
CA ARG A 182 23.74 -13.68 -2.64
C ARG A 182 22.51 -13.53 -1.77
N VAL A 183 21.31 -13.62 -2.36
CA VAL A 183 20.04 -13.45 -1.64
C VAL A 183 19.22 -14.72 -1.75
N LEU A 184 18.78 -15.22 -0.59
CA LEU A 184 17.77 -16.27 -0.50
C LEU A 184 16.39 -15.65 -0.37
N VAL A 185 15.46 -16.06 -1.23
CA VAL A 185 14.05 -15.72 -1.15
C VAL A 185 13.26 -16.96 -0.74
N VAL A 186 12.53 -16.89 0.35
CA VAL A 186 11.71 -17.98 0.87
C VAL A 186 10.25 -17.75 0.49
N GLY A 187 9.77 -18.50 -0.49
CA GLY A 187 8.44 -18.38 -1.08
C GLY A 187 8.46 -17.77 -2.47
N SER A 188 7.80 -18.44 -3.44
CA SER A 188 7.69 -18.04 -4.84
C SER A 188 6.37 -17.35 -5.18
N GLY A 189 5.65 -16.81 -4.19
CA GLY A 189 4.47 -15.99 -4.42
C GLY A 189 4.81 -14.61 -5.03
N PRO A 190 3.81 -13.75 -5.30
CA PRO A 190 4.02 -12.48 -6.00
C PRO A 190 5.06 -11.58 -5.33
N ALA A 191 5.13 -11.55 -4.00
CA ALA A 191 6.12 -10.77 -3.27
C ALA A 191 7.55 -11.30 -3.49
N GLY A 192 7.74 -12.63 -3.44
CA GLY A 192 9.03 -13.27 -3.67
C GLY A 192 9.50 -13.12 -5.13
N LEU A 193 8.61 -13.34 -6.09
CA LEU A 193 8.92 -13.15 -7.52
C LEU A 193 9.22 -11.69 -7.85
N GLY A 194 8.49 -10.72 -7.24
CA GLY A 194 8.75 -9.30 -7.39
C GLY A 194 10.11 -8.88 -6.85
N ALA A 195 10.52 -9.42 -5.70
CA ALA A 195 11.85 -9.19 -5.15
C ALA A 195 12.95 -9.83 -6.01
N ALA A 196 12.72 -11.06 -6.48
CA ALA A 196 13.67 -11.79 -7.32
C ALA A 196 13.94 -11.08 -8.65
N ASP A 197 12.90 -10.52 -9.28
CA ASP A 197 13.04 -9.74 -10.52
C ASP A 197 13.96 -8.53 -10.33
N VAL A 198 13.72 -7.71 -9.31
CA VAL A 198 14.52 -6.49 -9.06
C VAL A 198 15.98 -6.85 -8.76
N LEU A 199 16.21 -7.85 -7.92
CA LEU A 199 17.56 -8.25 -7.51
C LEU A 199 18.34 -8.89 -8.67
N SER A 200 17.72 -9.77 -9.44
CA SER A 200 18.39 -10.43 -10.57
C SER A 200 18.73 -9.44 -11.68
N ARG A 201 17.83 -8.49 -11.96
CA ARG A 201 18.10 -7.40 -12.92
C ARG A 201 19.25 -6.51 -12.49
N ALA A 202 19.47 -6.36 -11.20
CA ALA A 202 20.64 -5.65 -10.64
C ALA A 202 21.91 -6.52 -10.57
N GLY A 203 21.88 -7.78 -11.05
CA GLY A 203 23.04 -8.67 -11.08
C GLY A 203 23.37 -9.36 -9.77
N VAL A 204 22.42 -9.40 -8.82
CA VAL A 204 22.53 -10.16 -7.57
C VAL A 204 22.22 -11.64 -7.84
N GLU A 205 22.97 -12.55 -7.23
CA GLU A 205 22.67 -13.99 -7.26
C GLU A 205 21.44 -14.27 -6.39
N VAL A 206 20.32 -14.67 -7.01
CA VAL A 206 19.07 -14.92 -6.31
C VAL A 206 18.73 -16.41 -6.35
N HIS A 207 18.40 -16.96 -5.20
CA HIS A 207 17.88 -18.32 -5.05
C HIS A 207 16.53 -18.28 -4.36
N VAL A 208 15.51 -18.80 -5.03
CA VAL A 208 14.14 -18.85 -4.52
C VAL A 208 13.83 -20.28 -4.09
N VAL A 209 13.42 -20.46 -2.84
CA VAL A 209 12.97 -21.76 -2.32
C VAL A 209 11.46 -21.73 -2.11
N GLU A 210 10.79 -22.80 -2.56
CA GLU A 210 9.34 -22.95 -2.49
C GLU A 210 8.97 -24.25 -1.77
N ALA A 211 8.00 -24.17 -0.87
CA ALA A 211 7.54 -25.34 -0.11
C ALA A 211 6.71 -26.31 -0.94
N GLN A 212 6.00 -25.80 -1.94
CA GLN A 212 5.18 -26.59 -2.85
C GLN A 212 6.02 -27.14 -4.00
N GLU A 213 5.49 -28.15 -4.71
CA GLU A 213 6.11 -28.69 -5.92
C GLU A 213 6.05 -27.72 -7.10
N GLU A 214 5.07 -26.80 -7.10
CA GLU A 214 4.87 -25.83 -8.16
C GLU A 214 5.20 -24.40 -7.67
N LEU A 215 5.87 -23.64 -8.54
CA LEU A 215 6.20 -22.23 -8.29
C LEU A 215 4.99 -21.32 -8.54
N GLY A 216 4.93 -20.18 -7.86
CA GLY A 216 3.92 -19.14 -8.07
C GLY A 216 3.03 -18.87 -6.86
N GLY A 217 3.05 -19.73 -5.85
CA GLY A 217 2.22 -19.55 -4.66
C GLY A 217 0.73 -19.40 -4.97
N LEU A 218 0.07 -18.36 -4.43
CA LEU A 218 -1.36 -18.12 -4.69
C LEU A 218 -1.68 -17.72 -6.14
N LEU A 219 -0.72 -17.28 -6.95
CA LEU A 219 -0.94 -17.03 -8.38
C LEU A 219 -1.38 -18.32 -9.11
N ARG A 220 -0.90 -19.47 -8.66
CA ARG A 220 -1.22 -20.76 -9.22
C ARG A 220 -2.28 -21.52 -8.44
N ASN A 221 -2.19 -21.45 -7.11
CA ASN A 221 -2.99 -22.27 -6.21
C ASN A 221 -4.21 -21.57 -5.63
N GLY A 222 -4.33 -20.26 -5.81
CA GLY A 222 -5.38 -19.43 -5.23
C GLY A 222 -6.23 -18.65 -6.23
N ILE A 223 -5.73 -18.50 -7.47
CA ILE A 223 -6.45 -17.82 -8.54
C ILE A 223 -6.80 -18.87 -9.61
N PRO A 224 -8.09 -18.99 -9.99
CA PRO A 224 -8.49 -19.95 -11.04
C PRO A 224 -7.85 -19.64 -12.39
N ARG A 225 -7.59 -20.72 -13.17
CA ARG A 225 -6.96 -20.60 -14.49
C ARG A 225 -7.79 -19.82 -15.50
N PHE A 226 -9.09 -19.74 -15.31
CA PHE A 226 -9.98 -18.92 -16.13
C PHE A 226 -9.85 -17.42 -15.84
N THR A 227 -9.20 -17.02 -14.73
CA THR A 227 -8.83 -15.64 -14.41
C THR A 227 -7.34 -15.38 -14.70
N LEU A 228 -6.47 -16.34 -14.33
CA LEU A 228 -5.04 -16.27 -14.56
C LEU A 228 -4.53 -17.61 -15.15
N PRO A 229 -4.38 -17.73 -16.46
CA PRO A 229 -3.88 -18.94 -17.10
C PRO A 229 -2.50 -19.36 -16.57
N ALA A 230 -2.31 -20.65 -16.33
CA ALA A 230 -1.05 -21.19 -15.80
C ALA A 230 0.15 -20.81 -16.69
N ALA A 231 -0.03 -20.80 -18.01
CA ALA A 231 1.02 -20.42 -18.97
C ALA A 231 1.53 -18.98 -18.77
N VAL A 232 0.71 -18.06 -18.24
CA VAL A 232 1.15 -16.70 -17.92
C VAL A 232 2.13 -16.70 -16.75
N VAL A 233 1.83 -17.49 -15.72
CA VAL A 233 2.72 -17.66 -14.55
C VAL A 233 4.02 -18.35 -14.98
N ASP A 234 3.92 -19.37 -15.85
CA ASP A 234 5.09 -20.10 -16.38
C ASP A 234 6.03 -19.17 -17.17
N ARG A 235 5.50 -18.30 -18.03
CA ARG A 235 6.31 -17.31 -18.76
C ARG A 235 7.09 -16.39 -17.81
N VAL A 236 6.45 -15.93 -16.74
CA VAL A 236 7.13 -15.07 -15.74
C VAL A 236 8.25 -15.84 -15.03
N ILE A 237 8.02 -17.09 -14.62
CA ILE A 237 9.02 -17.92 -13.96
C ILE A 237 10.18 -18.21 -14.91
N GLU A 238 9.91 -18.53 -16.19
CA GLU A 238 10.95 -18.80 -17.17
C GLU A 238 11.79 -17.55 -17.45
N ARG A 239 11.17 -16.39 -17.59
CA ARG A 239 11.89 -15.11 -17.69
C ARG A 239 12.84 -14.89 -16.52
N LEU A 240 12.41 -15.19 -15.30
CA LEU A 240 13.28 -15.06 -14.12
C LEU A 240 14.43 -16.08 -14.13
N ARG A 241 14.21 -17.31 -14.65
CA ARG A 241 15.28 -18.29 -14.87
C ARG A 241 16.31 -17.79 -15.89
N GLU A 242 15.85 -17.23 -16.99
CA GLU A 242 16.71 -16.61 -17.99
C GLU A 242 17.52 -15.44 -17.43
N GLN A 243 16.99 -14.72 -16.45
CA GLN A 243 17.70 -13.70 -15.69
C GLN A 243 18.71 -14.26 -14.66
N GLY A 244 18.79 -15.58 -14.53
CA GLY A 244 19.71 -16.27 -13.64
C GLY A 244 19.19 -16.54 -12.23
N VAL A 245 17.89 -16.42 -11.99
CA VAL A 245 17.27 -16.80 -10.71
C VAL A 245 17.22 -18.32 -10.62
N ALA A 246 17.80 -18.88 -9.55
CA ALA A 246 17.71 -20.30 -9.23
C ALA A 246 16.44 -20.58 -8.43
N PHE A 247 15.72 -21.65 -8.77
CA PHE A 247 14.52 -22.09 -8.07
C PHE A 247 14.67 -23.52 -7.55
N GLU A 248 14.21 -23.74 -6.32
CA GLU A 248 14.15 -25.06 -5.67
C GLU A 248 12.75 -25.26 -5.09
N THR A 249 12.03 -26.29 -5.53
CA THR A 249 10.66 -26.65 -5.10
C THR A 249 10.66 -27.81 -4.10
N GLY A 250 9.53 -28.07 -3.44
CA GLY A 250 9.39 -29.14 -2.45
C GLY A 250 10.25 -28.94 -1.20
N ARG A 251 10.70 -27.70 -0.95
CA ARG A 251 11.61 -27.35 0.15
C ARG A 251 10.96 -26.38 1.13
N PRO A 252 10.20 -26.85 2.10
CA PRO A 252 9.66 -26.00 3.16
C PRO A 252 10.81 -25.45 4.04
N VAL A 253 10.77 -24.15 4.30
CA VAL A 253 11.63 -23.47 5.26
C VAL A 253 10.77 -23.04 6.42
N LEU A 254 11.16 -23.39 7.64
CA LEU A 254 10.46 -23.03 8.86
C LEU A 254 11.12 -21.82 9.54
N PRO A 255 10.43 -21.08 10.39
CA PRO A 255 11.00 -19.94 11.11
C PRO A 255 12.29 -20.28 11.89
N GLU A 256 12.33 -21.46 12.49
CA GLU A 256 13.47 -22.00 13.25
C GLU A 256 14.69 -22.29 12.36
N ASP A 257 14.47 -22.53 11.08
CA ASP A 257 15.56 -22.81 10.13
C ASP A 257 16.24 -21.54 9.62
N LEU A 258 15.66 -20.34 9.84
CA LEU A 258 16.16 -19.08 9.28
C LEU A 258 17.57 -18.68 9.76
N GLU A 259 18.06 -19.21 10.85
CA GLU A 259 19.40 -18.90 11.34
C GLU A 259 20.50 -19.43 10.42
N ARG A 260 20.35 -20.64 9.87
CA ARG A 260 21.34 -21.24 8.98
C ARG A 260 21.45 -20.53 7.64
N PRO A 261 20.36 -20.24 6.91
CA PRO A 261 20.39 -19.43 5.70
C PRO A 261 21.03 -18.06 5.95
N SER A 262 20.71 -17.39 7.07
CA SER A 262 21.27 -16.07 7.40
C SER A 262 22.79 -16.05 7.53
N GLN A 263 23.42 -17.20 7.75
CA GLN A 263 24.88 -17.33 7.80
C GLN A 263 25.52 -17.59 6.44
N GLN A 264 24.77 -18.19 5.50
CA GLN A 264 25.26 -18.61 4.18
C GLN A 264 24.97 -17.56 3.10
N TRP A 265 23.94 -16.73 3.28
CA TRP A 265 23.47 -15.71 2.34
C TRP A 265 23.75 -14.32 2.89
N ASP A 266 23.97 -13.38 1.99
CA ASP A 266 24.15 -11.97 2.36
C ASP A 266 22.84 -11.36 2.86
N ALA A 267 21.70 -11.84 2.34
CA ALA A 267 20.37 -11.48 2.80
C ALA A 267 19.38 -12.65 2.64
N VAL A 268 18.32 -12.67 3.47
CA VAL A 268 17.20 -13.61 3.36
C VAL A 268 15.90 -12.80 3.34
N ILE A 269 15.09 -13.03 2.31
CA ILE A 269 13.76 -12.41 2.17
C ILE A 269 12.69 -13.48 2.43
N VAL A 270 11.89 -13.30 3.46
CA VAL A 270 10.78 -14.18 3.82
C VAL A 270 9.51 -13.70 3.13
N ALA A 271 8.98 -14.48 2.19
CA ALA A 271 7.83 -14.17 1.35
C ALA A 271 6.78 -15.31 1.34
N VAL A 272 6.59 -15.96 2.48
CA VAL A 272 5.78 -17.19 2.62
C VAL A 272 4.26 -16.95 2.57
N GLY A 273 3.83 -15.68 2.52
CA GLY A 273 2.42 -15.33 2.40
C GLY A 273 1.58 -15.53 3.66
N ALA A 274 0.26 -15.60 3.49
CA ALA A 274 -0.74 -15.82 4.54
C ALA A 274 -1.74 -16.87 4.03
N GLY A 275 -1.49 -18.15 4.29
CA GLY A 275 -2.26 -19.27 3.73
C GLY A 275 -3.19 -19.97 4.72
N GLU A 276 -3.21 -19.58 6.01
CA GLU A 276 -4.07 -20.22 6.99
C GLU A 276 -5.52 -19.71 6.87
N PRO A 277 -6.50 -20.60 6.53
CA PRO A 277 -7.88 -20.18 6.32
C PRO A 277 -8.56 -19.76 7.63
N LEU A 278 -9.46 -18.78 7.53
CA LEU A 278 -10.32 -18.42 8.65
C LEU A 278 -11.49 -19.41 8.76
N PRO A 279 -11.74 -19.95 9.98
CA PRO A 279 -12.81 -20.92 10.18
C PRO A 279 -14.20 -20.27 10.17
N VAL A 280 -15.19 -21.00 9.69
CA VAL A 280 -16.59 -20.65 9.90
C VAL A 280 -16.93 -20.84 11.38
N ARG A 281 -17.63 -19.86 11.95
CA ARG A 281 -18.11 -19.91 13.34
C ARG A 281 -19.64 -20.01 13.32
N ALA A 282 -20.14 -21.22 13.52
CA ALA A 282 -21.56 -21.51 13.59
C ALA A 282 -21.81 -22.65 14.57
N GLU A 283 -23.01 -22.71 15.17
CA GLU A 283 -23.42 -23.83 15.99
C GLU A 283 -23.46 -25.12 15.15
N GLY A 284 -22.88 -26.23 15.65
CA GLY A 284 -22.83 -27.52 14.97
C GLY A 284 -21.78 -27.65 13.88
N ILE A 285 -20.99 -26.61 13.58
CA ILE A 285 -20.02 -26.64 12.48
C ILE A 285 -18.91 -27.69 12.69
N GLY A 286 -18.55 -27.97 13.94
CA GLY A 286 -17.55 -28.99 14.27
C GLY A 286 -17.96 -30.42 13.89
N ASP A 287 -19.26 -30.70 13.91
CA ASP A 287 -19.81 -32.02 13.59
C ASP A 287 -19.95 -32.25 12.07
N VAL A 288 -20.10 -31.15 11.32
CA VAL A 288 -20.29 -31.17 9.88
C VAL A 288 -18.96 -31.05 9.14
N GLY A 289 -18.07 -30.17 9.61
CA GLY A 289 -16.84 -29.80 8.95
C GLY A 289 -17.03 -28.78 7.83
N THR A 290 -15.92 -28.18 7.41
CA THR A 290 -15.86 -27.29 6.24
C THR A 290 -14.60 -27.58 5.44
N SER A 291 -14.66 -27.44 4.10
CA SER A 291 -13.46 -27.38 3.27
C SER A 291 -12.94 -25.95 3.18
N ALA A 292 -11.63 -25.81 3.03
CA ALA A 292 -11.02 -24.51 2.80
C ALA A 292 -11.12 -24.08 1.33
N ALA A 293 -11.29 -22.81 1.06
CA ALA A 293 -11.43 -22.28 -0.30
C ALA A 293 -10.26 -22.66 -1.22
N LEU A 294 -9.02 -22.61 -0.74
CA LEU A 294 -7.84 -22.95 -1.56
C LEU A 294 -7.80 -24.44 -1.93
N ASP A 295 -8.24 -25.32 -1.04
CA ASP A 295 -8.31 -26.75 -1.32
C ASP A 295 -9.38 -27.03 -2.37
N GLU A 296 -10.51 -26.33 -2.27
CA GLU A 296 -11.59 -26.41 -3.26
C GLU A 296 -11.15 -25.92 -4.64
N ILE A 297 -10.45 -24.79 -4.72
CA ILE A 297 -9.92 -24.24 -5.96
C ILE A 297 -8.98 -25.26 -6.62
N ARG A 298 -8.04 -25.82 -5.87
CA ARG A 298 -7.10 -26.83 -6.38
C ARG A 298 -7.80 -28.10 -6.87
N ALA A 299 -8.67 -28.65 -6.03
CA ALA A 299 -9.38 -29.88 -6.33
C ALA A 299 -10.30 -29.73 -7.55
N SER A 300 -11.06 -28.64 -7.62
CA SER A 300 -11.98 -28.38 -8.72
C SER A 300 -11.25 -28.16 -10.04
N GLN A 301 -10.17 -27.37 -10.06
CA GLN A 301 -9.36 -27.17 -11.26
C GLN A 301 -8.72 -28.47 -11.75
N ALA A 302 -8.18 -29.29 -10.84
CA ALA A 302 -7.59 -30.56 -11.18
C ALA A 302 -8.65 -31.52 -11.78
N ALA A 303 -9.83 -31.57 -11.20
CA ALA A 303 -10.92 -32.40 -11.69
C ALA A 303 -11.43 -31.94 -13.08
N ILE A 304 -11.58 -30.64 -13.32
CA ILE A 304 -11.98 -30.11 -14.63
C ILE A 304 -10.90 -30.44 -15.67
N ALA A 305 -9.62 -30.19 -15.35
CA ALA A 305 -8.50 -30.47 -16.25
C ALA A 305 -8.39 -32.00 -16.60
N ALA A 306 -8.76 -32.87 -15.67
CA ALA A 306 -8.79 -34.31 -15.88
C ALA A 306 -10.06 -34.79 -16.61
N GLY A 307 -10.99 -33.93 -16.98
CA GLY A 307 -12.27 -34.29 -17.58
C GLY A 307 -13.17 -35.14 -16.66
N ALA A 308 -13.07 -34.92 -15.34
CA ALA A 308 -13.89 -35.66 -14.38
C ALA A 308 -15.41 -35.33 -14.58
N PRO A 309 -16.29 -36.31 -14.32
CA PRO A 309 -17.73 -36.11 -14.49
C PRO A 309 -18.24 -34.98 -13.60
N PRO A 310 -19.36 -34.32 -13.99
CA PRO A 310 -19.98 -33.27 -13.18
C PRO A 310 -20.33 -33.78 -11.78
N ALA A 311 -20.01 -32.95 -10.78
CA ALA A 311 -20.27 -33.28 -9.37
C ALA A 311 -21.76 -33.10 -9.00
N ARG A 312 -22.47 -32.16 -9.64
CA ARG A 312 -23.89 -31.87 -9.39
C ARG A 312 -24.24 -31.65 -7.92
N GLU A 313 -23.29 -31.12 -7.16
CA GLU A 313 -23.46 -30.82 -5.75
C GLU A 313 -24.05 -29.44 -5.55
N ARG A 314 -24.81 -29.27 -4.50
CA ARG A 314 -25.25 -27.95 -4.00
C ARG A 314 -24.32 -27.51 -2.90
N VAL A 315 -23.55 -26.46 -3.13
CA VAL A 315 -22.45 -26.02 -2.26
C VAL A 315 -22.77 -24.66 -1.67
N LEU A 316 -22.69 -24.54 -0.33
CA LEU A 316 -22.72 -23.28 0.37
C LEU A 316 -21.30 -22.75 0.54
N VAL A 317 -21.02 -21.57 0.00
CA VAL A 317 -19.76 -20.84 0.18
C VAL A 317 -19.99 -19.73 1.21
N VAL A 318 -19.30 -19.80 2.34
CA VAL A 318 -19.39 -18.81 3.40
C VAL A 318 -18.37 -17.71 3.17
N GLY A 319 -18.84 -16.55 2.78
CA GLY A 319 -18.12 -15.39 2.26
C GLY A 319 -18.59 -15.03 0.85
N ALA A 320 -18.47 -13.75 0.48
CA ALA A 320 -18.70 -13.28 -0.89
C ALA A 320 -17.59 -12.33 -1.38
N GLY A 321 -16.36 -12.50 -0.90
CA GLY A 321 -15.19 -11.84 -1.48
C GLY A 321 -14.73 -12.54 -2.77
N ASN A 322 -13.66 -12.02 -3.41
CA ASN A 322 -13.15 -12.53 -4.69
C ASN A 322 -12.87 -14.04 -4.64
N THR A 323 -12.21 -14.55 -3.57
CA THR A 323 -11.96 -15.99 -3.40
C THR A 323 -13.26 -16.81 -3.31
N ALA A 324 -14.33 -16.25 -2.74
CA ALA A 324 -15.63 -16.93 -2.70
C ALA A 324 -16.25 -17.01 -4.11
N MET A 325 -16.11 -15.95 -4.91
CA MET A 325 -16.55 -15.94 -6.31
C MET A 325 -15.75 -16.99 -7.12
N ASP A 326 -14.45 -17.08 -6.93
CA ASP A 326 -13.59 -18.07 -7.57
C ASP A 326 -14.05 -19.51 -7.28
N VAL A 327 -14.29 -19.81 -6.00
CA VAL A 327 -14.82 -21.13 -5.56
C VAL A 327 -16.18 -21.39 -6.19
N ALA A 328 -17.11 -20.45 -6.11
CA ALA A 328 -18.48 -20.61 -6.60
C ALA A 328 -18.52 -20.84 -8.12
N ARG A 329 -17.72 -20.11 -8.87
CA ARG A 329 -17.59 -20.26 -10.33
C ARG A 329 -16.97 -21.60 -10.72
N LEU A 330 -16.03 -22.14 -9.91
CA LEU A 330 -15.50 -23.49 -10.10
C LEU A 330 -16.56 -24.57 -9.80
N VAL A 331 -17.37 -24.41 -8.77
CA VAL A 331 -18.51 -25.30 -8.48
C VAL A 331 -19.48 -25.32 -9.68
N ARG A 332 -19.79 -24.15 -10.25
CA ARG A 332 -20.63 -24.05 -11.46
C ARG A 332 -20.03 -24.80 -12.64
N ARG A 333 -18.74 -24.67 -12.91
CA ARG A 333 -18.02 -25.41 -13.97
C ARG A 333 -17.98 -26.92 -13.74
N ARG A 334 -18.09 -27.33 -12.48
CA ARG A 334 -18.28 -28.74 -12.11
C ARG A 334 -19.72 -29.23 -12.27
N GLY A 335 -20.63 -28.41 -12.77
CA GLY A 335 -22.06 -28.70 -12.94
C GLY A 335 -22.88 -28.66 -11.66
N GLY A 336 -22.35 -28.10 -10.59
CA GLY A 336 -23.01 -27.93 -9.29
C GLY A 336 -23.80 -26.63 -9.19
N GLU A 337 -24.51 -26.46 -8.08
CA GLU A 337 -25.15 -25.22 -7.64
C GLU A 337 -24.29 -24.55 -6.57
N ALA A 338 -24.03 -23.25 -6.72
CA ALA A 338 -23.24 -22.49 -5.77
C ALA A 338 -24.06 -21.36 -5.15
N ILE A 339 -24.08 -21.32 -3.82
CA ILE A 339 -24.73 -20.26 -3.04
C ILE A 339 -23.66 -19.60 -2.17
N CYS A 340 -23.39 -18.32 -2.39
CA CYS A 340 -22.51 -17.53 -1.54
C CYS A 340 -23.33 -16.75 -0.51
N VAL A 341 -22.86 -16.69 0.73
CA VAL A 341 -23.48 -15.90 1.79
C VAL A 341 -22.47 -14.94 2.40
N ASP A 342 -22.85 -13.69 2.54
CA ASP A 342 -22.00 -12.69 3.19
C ASP A 342 -22.75 -11.96 4.30
N TRP A 343 -22.08 -11.78 5.42
CA TRP A 343 -22.62 -11.02 6.54
C TRP A 343 -22.68 -9.52 6.30
N MET A 344 -21.96 -9.02 5.26
CA MET A 344 -21.96 -7.62 4.88
C MET A 344 -23.21 -7.25 4.09
N ASP A 345 -23.65 -6.03 4.24
CA ASP A 345 -24.65 -5.44 3.34
C ASP A 345 -24.02 -5.29 1.93
N ARG A 346 -24.79 -5.55 0.89
CA ARG A 346 -24.35 -5.43 -0.51
C ARG A 346 -23.68 -4.08 -0.82
N ARG A 347 -24.15 -3.00 -0.21
CA ARG A 347 -23.60 -1.65 -0.40
C ARG A 347 -22.16 -1.51 0.08
N PHE A 348 -21.73 -2.40 0.99
CA PHE A 348 -20.42 -2.37 1.64
C PHE A 348 -19.58 -3.61 1.34
N SER A 349 -20.08 -4.45 0.40
CA SER A 349 -19.35 -5.65 -0.02
C SER A 349 -18.00 -5.30 -0.61
N LEU A 350 -17.03 -6.17 -0.37
CA LEU A 350 -15.64 -6.02 -0.79
C LEU A 350 -15.32 -6.82 -2.06
N VAL A 351 -16.33 -7.48 -2.63
CA VAL A 351 -16.15 -8.20 -3.90
C VAL A 351 -15.93 -7.19 -5.04
N ARG A 352 -15.04 -7.51 -5.93
CA ARG A 352 -14.85 -6.75 -7.16
C ARG A 352 -16.16 -6.76 -7.97
N PRO A 353 -16.63 -5.62 -8.47
CA PRO A 353 -17.88 -5.56 -9.23
C PRO A 353 -17.91 -6.46 -10.46
N ASP A 354 -16.77 -6.58 -11.16
CA ASP A 354 -16.59 -7.45 -12.31
C ASP A 354 -16.64 -8.94 -11.94
N GLU A 355 -15.98 -9.36 -10.85
CA GLU A 355 -16.06 -10.74 -10.34
C GLU A 355 -17.49 -11.13 -9.94
N LEU A 356 -18.19 -10.22 -9.25
CA LEU A 356 -19.57 -10.44 -8.88
C LEU A 356 -20.48 -10.55 -10.12
N HIS A 357 -20.27 -9.66 -11.10
CA HIS A 357 -21.06 -9.67 -12.34
C HIS A 357 -20.90 -10.99 -13.10
N GLU A 358 -19.66 -11.44 -13.28
CA GLU A 358 -19.37 -12.71 -13.95
C GLU A 358 -19.92 -13.93 -13.19
N ALA A 359 -19.77 -13.95 -11.86
CA ALA A 359 -20.32 -15.01 -11.03
C ALA A 359 -21.85 -15.11 -11.17
N LEU A 360 -22.55 -13.97 -11.14
CA LEU A 360 -24.01 -13.92 -11.34
C LEU A 360 -24.39 -14.35 -12.75
N ALA A 361 -23.67 -13.95 -13.78
CA ALA A 361 -23.89 -14.36 -15.17
C ALA A 361 -23.68 -15.88 -15.37
N GLU A 362 -22.74 -16.49 -14.63
CA GLU A 362 -22.49 -17.92 -14.58
C GLU A 362 -23.51 -18.69 -13.70
N GLY A 363 -24.50 -18.01 -13.11
CA GLY A 363 -25.57 -18.62 -12.32
C GLY A 363 -25.23 -18.91 -10.87
N VAL A 364 -24.25 -18.18 -10.29
CA VAL A 364 -23.98 -18.22 -8.84
C VAL A 364 -25.06 -17.40 -8.10
N GLU A 365 -25.62 -17.96 -7.05
CA GLU A 365 -26.49 -17.21 -6.15
C GLU A 365 -25.66 -16.51 -5.07
N VAL A 366 -25.93 -15.20 -4.82
CA VAL A 366 -25.23 -14.44 -3.77
C VAL A 366 -26.22 -13.77 -2.86
N ARG A 367 -26.08 -13.98 -1.55
CA ARG A 367 -26.96 -13.45 -0.48
C ARG A 367 -26.16 -12.61 0.48
N PHE A 368 -26.46 -11.34 0.52
CA PHE A 368 -25.85 -10.34 1.40
C PHE A 368 -26.68 -10.11 2.66
N GLY A 369 -26.06 -9.63 3.73
CA GLY A 369 -26.73 -9.34 4.99
C GLY A 369 -27.19 -10.58 5.74
N VAL A 370 -26.55 -11.73 5.49
CA VAL A 370 -26.82 -13.01 6.16
C VAL A 370 -25.52 -13.75 6.47
N THR A 371 -25.57 -14.58 7.50
CA THR A 371 -24.45 -15.48 7.84
C THR A 371 -24.97 -16.81 8.34
N VAL A 372 -24.09 -17.79 8.44
CA VAL A 372 -24.43 -19.11 8.98
C VAL A 372 -24.58 -18.99 10.50
N GLY A 373 -25.77 -19.30 11.01
CA GLY A 373 -26.07 -19.36 12.45
C GLY A 373 -25.88 -20.78 13.01
N ARG A 374 -26.47 -21.77 12.35
CA ARG A 374 -26.44 -23.16 12.76
C ARG A 374 -26.31 -24.10 11.57
N VAL A 375 -25.61 -25.21 11.76
CA VAL A 375 -25.55 -26.32 10.80
C VAL A 375 -25.82 -27.63 11.50
N GLU A 376 -26.50 -28.53 10.80
CA GLU A 376 -26.82 -29.88 11.30
C GLU A 376 -26.63 -30.89 10.18
N ARG A 377 -26.12 -32.07 10.52
CA ARG A 377 -26.09 -33.19 9.57
C ARG A 377 -27.49 -33.72 9.32
N ALA A 378 -27.89 -33.85 8.10
CA ALA A 378 -29.19 -34.36 7.67
C ALA A 378 -28.97 -35.47 6.65
N ASP A 379 -28.84 -36.71 7.10
CA ASP A 379 -28.45 -37.89 6.32
C ASP A 379 -27.12 -37.64 5.58
N SER A 380 -27.16 -37.62 4.24
CA SER A 380 -26.00 -37.36 3.38
C SER A 380 -25.77 -35.87 3.11
N ALA A 381 -26.66 -34.98 3.58
CA ALA A 381 -26.62 -33.53 3.34
C ALA A 381 -26.39 -32.75 4.64
N VAL A 382 -26.33 -31.44 4.51
CA VAL A 382 -26.16 -30.49 5.61
C VAL A 382 -27.34 -29.51 5.59
N ARG A 383 -28.07 -29.43 6.70
CA ARG A 383 -29.06 -28.38 6.92
C ARG A 383 -28.36 -27.18 7.50
N VAL A 384 -28.57 -26.01 6.90
CA VAL A 384 -27.97 -24.75 7.29
C VAL A 384 -29.06 -23.74 7.59
N THR A 385 -29.02 -23.18 8.81
CA THR A 385 -29.85 -22.06 9.19
C THR A 385 -29.06 -20.77 8.99
N LEU A 386 -29.52 -19.92 8.08
CA LEU A 386 -28.99 -18.58 7.87
C LEU A 386 -29.68 -17.57 8.79
N VAL A 387 -28.90 -16.69 9.39
CA VAL A 387 -29.41 -15.60 10.25
C VAL A 387 -29.06 -14.24 9.64
N ARG A 388 -29.94 -13.27 9.84
CA ARG A 388 -29.74 -11.91 9.34
C ARG A 388 -28.62 -11.19 10.08
N THR A 389 -27.98 -10.29 9.36
CA THR A 389 -27.02 -9.36 9.93
C THR A 389 -27.47 -7.93 9.65
N LYS A 390 -27.00 -6.99 10.47
CA LYS A 390 -27.26 -5.55 10.30
C LYS A 390 -25.96 -4.79 10.27
N GLN A 391 -25.78 -4.01 9.23
CA GLN A 391 -24.67 -3.10 9.02
C GLN A 391 -25.21 -1.75 8.55
N GLU A 392 -24.98 -0.70 9.31
CA GLU A 392 -25.52 0.63 9.02
C GLU A 392 -24.51 1.50 8.26
N ARG A 393 -23.22 1.21 8.44
CA ARG A 393 -22.13 2.03 7.90
C ARG A 393 -21.07 1.16 7.27
N ALA A 394 -20.41 1.74 6.28
CA ALA A 394 -19.19 1.17 5.72
C ALA A 394 -18.11 1.03 6.83
N GLY A 395 -17.34 -0.06 6.79
CA GLY A 395 -16.31 -0.34 7.80
C GLY A 395 -16.82 -0.74 9.19
N GLU A 396 -18.12 -0.70 9.44
CA GLU A 396 -18.70 -1.26 10.65
C GLU A 396 -18.74 -2.79 10.55
N ARG A 397 -18.39 -3.47 11.63
CA ARG A 397 -18.57 -4.92 11.71
C ARG A 397 -20.07 -5.24 11.75
N PRO A 398 -20.60 -6.04 10.80
CA PRO A 398 -21.99 -6.44 10.84
C PRO A 398 -22.36 -7.14 12.15
N ARG A 399 -23.50 -6.80 12.72
CA ARG A 399 -24.05 -7.44 13.92
C ARG A 399 -24.95 -8.58 13.52
N VAL A 400 -24.65 -9.76 14.00
CA VAL A 400 -25.51 -10.94 13.84
C VAL A 400 -26.76 -10.75 14.69
N THR A 401 -27.95 -11.01 14.08
CA THR A 401 -29.22 -11.00 14.78
C THR A 401 -29.69 -12.42 15.07
N ASN A 402 -30.73 -12.57 15.90
CA ASN A 402 -31.36 -13.87 16.14
C ASN A 402 -32.48 -14.17 15.12
N GLU A 403 -32.68 -13.31 14.13
CA GLU A 403 -33.69 -13.48 13.09
C GLU A 403 -33.22 -14.49 12.06
N VAL A 404 -33.94 -15.61 11.98
CA VAL A 404 -33.72 -16.61 10.92
C VAL A 404 -34.10 -15.99 9.57
N ALA A 405 -33.17 -15.95 8.63
CA ALA A 405 -33.41 -15.47 7.28
C ALA A 405 -33.98 -16.58 6.41
N GLU A 406 -33.39 -17.78 6.53
CA GLU A 406 -33.70 -18.91 5.66
C GLU A 406 -33.09 -20.22 6.22
N GLU A 407 -33.67 -21.36 5.83
CA GLU A 407 -33.08 -22.68 5.99
C GLU A 407 -32.75 -23.25 4.62
N LEU A 408 -31.56 -23.82 4.49
CA LEU A 408 -31.05 -24.43 3.27
C LEU A 408 -30.66 -25.89 3.55
N VAL A 409 -30.80 -26.72 2.51
CA VAL A 409 -30.17 -28.05 2.49
C VAL A 409 -29.13 -28.03 1.39
N VAL A 410 -27.88 -28.36 1.74
CA VAL A 410 -26.72 -28.36 0.84
C VAL A 410 -25.92 -29.65 1.04
N ASP A 411 -25.11 -30.01 0.07
CA ASP A 411 -24.27 -31.21 0.18
C ASP A 411 -23.03 -30.95 1.04
N ARG A 412 -22.48 -29.72 0.99
CA ARG A 412 -21.30 -29.34 1.75
C ARG A 412 -21.17 -27.82 1.92
N VAL A 413 -20.29 -27.43 2.85
CA VAL A 413 -20.01 -26.03 3.21
C VAL A 413 -18.53 -25.74 2.96
N VAL A 414 -18.23 -24.65 2.26
CA VAL A 414 -16.87 -24.17 1.96
C VAL A 414 -16.62 -22.86 2.70
N ALA A 415 -15.50 -22.77 3.42
CA ALA A 415 -15.08 -21.55 4.13
C ALA A 415 -14.25 -20.66 3.19
N ALA A 416 -14.79 -19.49 2.84
CA ALA A 416 -14.13 -18.48 2.01
C ALA A 416 -14.10 -17.09 2.71
N LEU A 417 -13.77 -17.12 4.01
CA LEU A 417 -13.76 -15.94 4.90
C LEU A 417 -12.44 -15.17 4.90
N GLY A 418 -11.50 -15.57 4.03
CA GLY A 418 -10.15 -15.00 3.94
C GLY A 418 -9.13 -15.83 4.72
N PHE A 419 -7.93 -15.27 4.84
CA PHE A 419 -6.75 -15.97 5.35
C PHE A 419 -6.07 -15.18 6.45
N ARG A 420 -5.18 -15.84 7.18
CA ARG A 420 -4.27 -15.23 8.15
C ARG A 420 -2.85 -15.79 7.98
N VAL A 421 -1.89 -15.09 8.55
CA VAL A 421 -0.53 -15.58 8.70
C VAL A 421 -0.52 -16.68 9.74
N GLU A 422 0.19 -17.76 9.49
CA GLU A 422 0.38 -18.83 10.47
C GLU A 422 1.04 -18.28 11.76
N ASP A 423 0.57 -18.72 12.91
CA ASP A 423 1.02 -18.21 14.21
C ASP A 423 2.54 -18.37 14.42
N ARG A 424 3.16 -19.45 13.90
CA ARG A 424 4.62 -19.65 13.97
C ARG A 424 5.40 -18.56 13.23
N TRP A 425 4.93 -18.11 12.07
CA TRP A 425 5.56 -17.03 11.32
C TRP A 425 5.31 -15.69 11.98
N SER A 426 4.10 -15.46 12.47
CA SER A 426 3.77 -14.26 13.22
C SER A 426 4.65 -14.11 14.46
N ALA A 427 4.87 -15.20 15.21
CA ALA A 427 5.74 -15.20 16.38
C ALA A 427 7.22 -14.93 16.02
N ALA A 428 7.74 -15.57 14.97
CA ALA A 428 9.13 -15.41 14.52
C ALA A 428 9.43 -13.99 14.01
N LEU A 429 8.43 -13.32 13.48
CA LEU A 429 8.53 -11.95 12.95
C LEU A 429 8.26 -10.85 13.98
N GLY A 430 8.27 -11.17 15.26
CA GLY A 430 8.19 -10.18 16.35
C GLY A 430 6.91 -10.19 17.15
N GLY A 431 6.10 -11.25 17.02
CA GLY A 431 5.11 -11.64 18.02
C GLY A 431 3.94 -10.70 18.24
N VAL A 432 3.61 -9.81 17.30
CA VAL A 432 2.32 -9.16 17.39
C VAL A 432 1.39 -9.92 16.43
N PRO A 433 0.54 -10.81 16.96
CA PRO A 433 -0.50 -11.36 16.14
C PRO A 433 -1.27 -10.17 15.57
N ILE A 434 -1.46 -10.16 14.26
CA ILE A 434 -2.47 -9.30 13.65
C ILE A 434 -3.77 -9.74 14.30
N ARG A 435 -4.18 -9.05 15.37
CA ARG A 435 -5.41 -9.41 16.09
C ARG A 435 -6.58 -9.21 15.17
N LYS A 436 -7.18 -10.29 14.75
CA LYS A 436 -8.34 -10.37 13.85
C LYS A 436 -9.67 -10.25 14.57
N ASP A 437 -9.76 -9.51 15.67
CA ASP A 437 -11.05 -9.29 16.31
C ASP A 437 -11.95 -8.33 15.53
N SER A 438 -11.43 -7.72 14.48
CA SER A 438 -12.15 -6.78 13.63
C SER A 438 -12.47 -7.37 12.27
N GLY A 439 -13.05 -8.56 12.16
CA GLY A 439 -13.57 -9.11 10.88
C GLY A 439 -12.83 -8.64 9.60
N ASN A 440 -12.83 -9.43 8.61
CA ASN A 440 -12.09 -9.36 7.33
C ASN A 440 -12.16 -8.06 6.51
N LEU A 441 -12.13 -6.88 7.12
CA LEU A 441 -12.04 -5.65 6.38
C LEU A 441 -10.60 -5.45 5.91
N PRO A 442 -10.37 -5.26 4.61
CA PRO A 442 -9.08 -4.79 4.13
C PRO A 442 -8.77 -3.47 4.82
N ASP A 443 -7.56 -3.35 5.29
CA ASP A 443 -7.10 -2.25 6.12
C ASP A 443 -7.29 -0.86 5.53
N ARG A 444 -7.23 -0.76 4.21
CA ARG A 444 -7.43 0.49 3.49
C ARG A 444 -8.86 0.99 3.54
N HIS A 445 -9.85 0.09 3.40
CA HIS A 445 -11.26 0.46 3.56
C HIS A 445 -11.53 1.02 4.95
N TRP A 446 -10.89 0.42 5.93
CA TRP A 446 -11.04 0.85 7.28
C TRP A 446 -10.41 2.22 7.54
N LEU A 447 -9.20 2.45 7.02
CA LEU A 447 -8.52 3.74 7.07
C LEU A 447 -9.39 4.85 6.46
N ALA A 448 -9.94 4.63 5.27
CA ALA A 448 -10.84 5.57 4.62
C ALA A 448 -12.12 5.83 5.43
N SER A 449 -12.78 4.78 5.93
CA SER A 449 -13.97 4.92 6.76
C SER A 449 -13.70 5.69 8.04
N GLY A 450 -12.56 5.45 8.65
CA GLY A 450 -12.11 6.16 9.85
C GLY A 450 -11.95 7.65 9.59
N LEU A 451 -11.24 8.02 8.54
CA LEU A 451 -11.01 9.41 8.14
C LEU A 451 -12.29 10.13 7.72
N LEU A 452 -13.19 9.44 6.99
CA LEU A 452 -14.47 9.99 6.56
C LEU A 452 -15.46 10.22 7.71
N ARG A 453 -15.30 9.52 8.83
CA ARG A 453 -16.11 9.72 10.04
C ARG A 453 -15.64 10.86 10.92
N ALA A 454 -14.53 11.45 10.62
CA ALA A 454 -13.95 12.50 11.41
C ALA A 454 -14.36 13.91 10.95
N PRO A 455 -15.43 14.50 11.47
CA PRO A 455 -15.37 15.92 11.70
C PRO A 455 -14.44 16.15 12.91
N LEU A 456 -13.12 15.87 12.72
CA LEU A 456 -12.14 15.74 13.78
C LEU A 456 -12.33 14.45 14.64
N LEU A 457 -12.47 13.26 14.01
CA LEU A 457 -12.32 11.97 14.69
C LEU A 457 -13.46 11.53 15.62
N ARG A 458 -14.65 12.13 15.58
CA ARG A 458 -15.80 11.64 16.33
C ARG A 458 -16.27 10.28 15.79
N GLY A 459 -16.06 9.23 16.55
CA GLY A 459 -16.61 7.89 16.31
C GLY A 459 -15.64 6.88 15.70
N ILE A 460 -14.34 7.13 15.74
CA ILE A 460 -13.33 6.13 15.39
C ILE A 460 -13.21 5.14 16.55
N ASP A 461 -13.26 3.84 16.22
CA ASP A 461 -12.92 2.80 17.18
C ASP A 461 -11.42 2.85 17.49
N VAL A 462 -11.10 3.21 18.74
CA VAL A 462 -9.71 3.36 19.22
C VAL A 462 -8.91 2.05 19.06
N GLY A 463 -9.56 0.89 19.18
CA GLY A 463 -8.92 -0.41 18.96
C GLY A 463 -8.50 -0.63 17.51
N GLN A 464 -9.33 -0.22 16.58
CA GLN A 464 -9.03 -0.30 15.15
C GLN A 464 -7.95 0.70 14.74
N LEU A 465 -7.95 1.90 15.33
CA LEU A 465 -6.89 2.89 15.13
C LEU A 465 -5.53 2.38 15.64
N ALA A 466 -5.51 1.81 16.84
CA ALA A 466 -4.30 1.25 17.40
C ALA A 466 -3.73 0.15 16.50
N TRP A 467 -4.59 -0.67 15.93
CA TRP A 467 -4.18 -1.73 15.01
C TRP A 467 -3.65 -1.18 13.68
N ALA A 468 -4.34 -0.22 13.04
CA ALA A 468 -3.89 0.42 11.80
C ALA A 468 -2.54 1.15 11.99
N ARG A 469 -2.39 1.86 13.12
CA ARG A 469 -1.15 2.51 13.53
C ARG A 469 0.00 1.51 13.71
N ASP A 470 -0.28 0.38 14.37
CA ASP A 470 0.73 -0.65 14.60
C ASP A 470 1.13 -1.33 13.29
N ARG A 471 0.18 -1.56 12.38
CA ARG A 471 0.45 -2.07 11.05
C ARG A 471 1.25 -1.08 10.20
N ALA A 472 0.85 0.19 10.15
CA ALA A 472 1.57 1.21 9.40
C ALA A 472 3.00 1.39 9.93
N ARG A 473 3.19 1.36 11.26
CA ARG A 473 4.53 1.37 11.87
C ARG A 473 5.38 0.17 11.45
N ARG A 474 4.80 -1.03 11.33
CA ARG A 474 5.52 -2.21 10.87
C ARG A 474 5.86 -2.16 9.39
N VAL A 475 4.91 -1.73 8.56
CA VAL A 475 5.15 -1.51 7.13
C VAL A 475 6.24 -0.46 6.93
N ALA A 476 6.21 0.61 7.73
CA ALA A 476 7.18 1.69 7.69
C ALA A 476 8.56 1.27 8.19
N ALA A 477 8.61 0.57 9.33
CA ALA A 477 9.87 0.15 9.93
C ALA A 477 10.54 -1.01 9.19
N GLY A 478 9.76 -1.79 8.41
CA GLY A 478 10.17 -3.09 7.92
C GLY A 478 10.59 -4.01 9.08
N TRP A 479 10.30 -5.28 9.01
CA TRP A 479 10.91 -6.20 9.96
C TRP A 479 12.36 -6.44 9.55
N ARG A 480 13.29 -6.03 10.40
CA ARG A 480 14.72 -6.19 10.19
C ARG A 480 15.33 -6.95 11.35
N ALA A 481 15.71 -8.16 11.10
CA ALA A 481 16.74 -8.81 11.88
C ALA A 481 18.05 -8.75 11.07
N PRO A 482 19.22 -8.96 11.67
CA PRO A 482 20.46 -9.01 10.92
C PRO A 482 20.31 -9.93 9.70
N ARG A 483 20.42 -9.36 8.49
CA ARG A 483 20.34 -10.05 7.19
C ARG A 483 18.99 -10.70 6.84
N ARG A 484 17.88 -10.34 7.48
CA ARG A 484 16.56 -10.92 7.21
C ARG A 484 15.52 -9.84 7.01
N TRP A 485 14.62 -10.04 6.03
CA TRP A 485 13.48 -9.18 5.70
C TRP A 485 12.24 -10.01 5.50
N ALA A 486 11.08 -9.49 5.79
CA ALA A 486 9.81 -10.11 5.50
C ALA A 486 8.99 -9.24 4.55
N VAL A 487 8.37 -9.84 3.53
CA VAL A 487 7.64 -9.13 2.49
C VAL A 487 6.31 -9.79 2.14
N GLY A 488 5.37 -9.01 1.64
CA GLY A 488 4.04 -9.49 1.25
C GLY A 488 3.20 -9.89 2.44
N ASP A 489 2.23 -10.76 2.22
CA ASP A 489 1.16 -11.06 3.17
C ASP A 489 1.64 -11.64 4.50
N VAL A 490 2.80 -12.27 4.55
CA VAL A 490 3.38 -12.76 5.82
C VAL A 490 3.68 -11.61 6.78
N PHE A 491 3.94 -10.42 6.25
CA PHE A 491 4.29 -9.25 7.03
C PHE A 491 3.15 -8.23 7.13
N VAL A 492 2.53 -7.88 6.00
CA VAL A 492 1.46 -6.86 5.95
C VAL A 492 0.06 -7.44 6.16
N GLY A 493 -0.08 -8.77 6.20
CA GLY A 493 -1.36 -9.48 6.17
C GLY A 493 -1.88 -9.65 4.74
N PRO A 494 -2.98 -10.41 4.55
CA PRO A 494 -3.55 -10.67 3.23
C PRO A 494 -3.82 -9.39 2.45
N SER A 495 -3.27 -9.31 1.23
CA SER A 495 -3.32 -8.14 0.35
C SER A 495 -3.60 -8.56 -1.10
N THR A 496 -3.54 -7.61 -2.04
CA THR A 496 -3.67 -7.92 -3.46
C THR A 496 -2.33 -8.37 -4.05
N VAL A 497 -2.38 -9.04 -5.20
CA VAL A 497 -1.18 -9.50 -5.93
C VAL A 497 -0.21 -8.35 -6.20
N VAL A 498 -0.72 -7.21 -6.70
CA VAL A 498 0.11 -6.05 -7.01
C VAL A 498 0.71 -5.40 -5.76
N GLU A 499 0.00 -5.37 -4.63
CA GLU A 499 0.53 -4.86 -3.36
C GLU A 499 1.63 -5.76 -2.81
N ALA A 500 1.43 -7.08 -2.85
CA ALA A 500 2.46 -8.03 -2.46
C ALA A 500 3.71 -7.89 -3.34
N THR A 501 3.53 -7.78 -4.67
CA THR A 501 4.62 -7.55 -5.62
C THR A 501 5.35 -6.24 -5.34
N ALA A 502 4.61 -5.14 -5.17
CA ALA A 502 5.16 -3.82 -4.85
C ALA A 502 5.98 -3.84 -3.54
N HIS A 503 5.52 -4.58 -2.54
CA HIS A 503 6.26 -4.72 -1.28
C HIS A 503 7.57 -5.50 -1.47
N GLY A 504 7.55 -6.60 -2.25
CA GLY A 504 8.75 -7.36 -2.59
C GLY A 504 9.77 -6.50 -3.35
N ARG A 505 9.31 -5.72 -4.34
CA ARG A 505 10.15 -4.77 -5.09
C ARG A 505 10.80 -3.75 -4.19
N ARG A 506 10.03 -3.04 -3.36
CA ARG A 506 10.56 -2.00 -2.45
C ARG A 506 11.65 -2.53 -1.54
N VAL A 507 11.48 -3.71 -0.96
CA VAL A 507 12.51 -4.31 -0.11
C VAL A 507 13.75 -4.69 -0.91
N ALA A 508 13.59 -5.18 -2.13
CA ALA A 508 14.72 -5.47 -3.02
C ALA A 508 15.48 -4.18 -3.41
N GLU A 509 14.78 -3.12 -3.76
CA GLU A 509 15.34 -1.80 -4.05
C GLU A 509 16.07 -1.21 -2.83
N GLU A 510 15.50 -1.37 -1.63
CA GLU A 510 16.14 -0.98 -0.38
C GLU A 510 17.44 -1.75 -0.14
N LEU A 511 17.43 -3.07 -0.35
CA LEU A 511 18.62 -3.90 -0.26
C LEU A 511 19.73 -3.44 -1.22
N LEU A 512 19.36 -3.13 -2.46
CA LEU A 512 20.31 -2.60 -3.46
C LEU A 512 20.87 -1.22 -3.06
N ALA A 513 20.01 -0.34 -2.53
CA ALA A 513 20.42 0.98 -2.04
C ALA A 513 21.43 0.88 -0.87
N MET A 514 21.27 -0.13 0.00
CA MET A 514 22.22 -0.40 1.10
C MET A 514 23.59 -0.86 0.60
N GLY A 515 23.63 -1.54 -0.55
CA GLY A 515 24.88 -2.02 -1.17
C GLY A 515 25.70 -0.94 -1.89
N GLY A 516 25.16 0.26 -2.08
CA GLY A 516 25.76 1.33 -2.86
C GLY A 516 25.68 1.07 -4.37
N ARG A 517 25.89 2.12 -5.19
CA ARG A 517 25.90 1.99 -6.66
C ARG A 517 27.09 1.13 -7.10
N GLY A 518 26.82 -0.13 -7.44
CA GLY A 518 27.84 -1.08 -7.91
C GLY A 518 28.63 -1.77 -6.80
N ALA A 519 28.22 -1.68 -5.53
CA ALA A 519 28.87 -2.33 -4.42
C ALA A 519 28.19 -3.66 -4.06
N VAL A 520 28.99 -4.60 -3.60
CA VAL A 520 28.59 -5.83 -2.90
C VAL A 520 27.65 -5.46 -1.75
N LEU A 521 26.55 -6.19 -1.57
CA LEU A 521 25.72 -6.07 -0.37
C LEU A 521 26.64 -6.06 0.87
N PRO A 522 26.48 -5.11 1.79
CA PRO A 522 27.43 -4.96 2.87
C PRO A 522 27.53 -6.26 3.68
N LYS A 523 28.71 -6.82 3.73
CA LYS A 523 29.05 -7.94 4.61
C LYS A 523 29.15 -7.40 6.04
N GLY A 524 28.05 -7.24 6.72
CA GLY A 524 28.05 -6.75 8.10
C GLY A 524 26.71 -6.18 8.56
N ARG A 525 26.58 -5.94 9.84
CA ARG A 525 25.50 -5.15 10.42
C ARG A 525 25.41 -3.83 9.68
N LEU A 526 24.21 -3.43 9.28
CA LEU A 526 23.91 -2.03 9.02
C LEU A 526 24.49 -1.24 10.20
N ALA A 527 25.37 -0.31 9.91
CA ALA A 527 25.80 0.62 10.93
C ALA A 527 24.54 1.35 11.40
N ALA A 528 24.17 1.17 12.64
CA ALA A 528 23.10 1.95 13.22
C ALA A 528 23.44 3.44 13.07
N PRO A 529 22.47 4.32 12.79
CA PRO A 529 22.73 5.72 12.52
C PRO A 529 23.51 6.34 13.68
N ARG A 530 24.56 7.07 13.36
CA ARG A 530 25.33 7.85 14.35
C ARG A 530 24.53 9.09 14.69
N VAL A 531 24.02 9.16 15.92
CA VAL A 531 23.19 10.27 16.38
C VAL A 531 24.03 11.23 17.22
N LEU A 532 23.99 12.52 16.86
CA LEU A 532 24.61 13.58 17.64
C LEU A 532 23.53 14.49 18.25
N VAL A 533 23.47 14.55 19.56
CA VAL A 533 22.64 15.52 20.30
C VAL A 533 23.56 16.62 20.80
N ALA A 534 23.46 17.79 20.19
CA ALA A 534 24.24 18.98 20.52
C ALA A 534 23.38 19.92 21.36
N TYR A 535 23.85 20.42 22.51
CA TYR A 535 23.04 21.28 23.35
C TYR A 535 23.76 22.51 23.88
N ASP A 536 23.01 23.61 24.05
CA ASP A 536 23.38 24.79 24.84
C ASP A 536 22.42 24.95 26.02
N SER A 537 22.95 25.00 27.24
CA SER A 537 22.15 25.03 28.46
C SER A 537 22.69 25.99 29.51
N LYS A 538 21.95 27.04 29.85
CA LYS A 538 22.30 28.06 30.86
C LYS A 538 21.93 27.62 32.28
N GLY A 539 20.78 26.99 32.46
CA GLY A 539 20.23 26.63 33.79
C GLY A 539 20.06 25.10 34.04
N GLY A 540 20.62 24.26 33.17
CA GLY A 540 20.54 22.79 33.28
C GLY A 540 19.26 22.16 32.66
N ASN A 541 18.20 22.93 32.39
CA ASN A 541 16.96 22.40 31.84
C ASN A 541 17.11 21.81 30.43
N THR A 542 17.75 22.53 29.52
CA THR A 542 18.01 22.06 28.16
C THR A 542 18.95 20.85 28.16
N ARG A 543 19.94 20.84 29.05
CA ARG A 543 20.81 19.68 29.24
C ARG A 543 20.02 18.44 29.67
N ALA A 544 19.14 18.57 30.65
CA ALA A 544 18.30 17.45 31.10
C ALA A 544 17.40 16.90 30.00
N VAL A 545 16.84 17.78 29.15
CA VAL A 545 16.06 17.41 27.98
C VAL A 545 16.94 16.71 26.94
N ALA A 546 18.12 17.22 26.62
CA ALA A 546 19.04 16.64 25.66
C ALA A 546 19.54 15.26 26.11
N GLU A 547 19.87 15.08 27.39
CA GLU A 547 20.29 13.80 27.98
C GLU A 547 19.15 12.78 27.96
N ALA A 548 17.90 13.19 28.30
CA ALA A 548 16.73 12.33 28.23
C ALA A 548 16.42 11.89 26.79
N LEU A 549 16.58 12.80 25.84
CA LEU A 549 16.41 12.52 24.42
C LEU A 549 17.48 11.54 23.91
N ALA A 550 18.73 11.75 24.27
CA ALA A 550 19.83 10.86 23.93
C ALA A 550 19.62 9.47 24.51
N ALA A 551 19.13 9.34 25.74
CA ALA A 551 18.82 8.06 26.37
C ALA A 551 17.71 7.29 25.62
N GLN A 552 16.68 8.01 25.15
CA GLN A 552 15.61 7.39 24.35
C GLN A 552 16.09 7.02 22.94
N LEU A 553 16.90 7.85 22.30
CA LEU A 553 17.51 7.55 20.99
C LEU A 553 18.49 6.38 21.06
N ALA A 554 19.12 6.14 22.22
CA ALA A 554 20.01 4.99 22.45
C ALA A 554 19.26 3.63 22.37
N ALA A 555 17.93 3.62 22.51
CA ALA A 555 17.13 2.41 22.26
C ALA A 555 17.10 2.03 20.77
N PHE A 556 17.34 2.98 19.87
CA PHE A 556 17.30 2.82 18.41
C PHE A 556 18.68 2.81 17.76
N SER A 557 19.67 3.41 18.40
CA SER A 557 21.04 3.47 17.93
C SER A 557 22.06 3.25 19.05
N PRO A 558 22.99 2.31 18.91
CA PRO A 558 24.08 2.16 19.88
C PRO A 558 25.12 3.28 19.79
N SER A 559 25.02 4.18 18.80
CA SER A 559 25.97 5.27 18.55
C SER A 559 25.31 6.63 18.75
N VAL A 560 24.88 6.92 19.98
CA VAL A 560 24.36 8.23 20.37
C VAL A 560 25.40 8.98 21.19
N ARG A 561 25.72 10.21 20.77
CA ARG A 561 26.60 11.13 21.51
C ARG A 561 25.80 12.36 21.91
N CYS A 562 25.87 12.73 23.19
CA CYS A 562 25.22 13.93 23.71
C CYS A 562 26.32 14.87 24.23
N LEU A 563 26.52 16.00 23.57
CA LEU A 563 27.64 16.91 23.87
C LEU A 563 27.17 18.36 23.92
N PRO A 564 27.72 19.19 24.81
CA PRO A 564 27.52 20.62 24.76
C PRO A 564 28.14 21.21 23.47
N ILE A 565 27.49 22.25 22.90
CA ILE A 565 27.88 22.85 21.61
C ILE A 565 29.32 23.41 21.67
N ASP A 566 29.75 23.94 22.77
CA ASP A 566 31.07 24.52 22.97
C ASP A 566 32.22 23.46 22.99
N GLN A 567 31.85 22.17 23.09
CA GLN A 567 32.81 21.03 23.06
C GLN A 567 32.77 20.29 21.72
N LEU A 568 32.02 20.77 20.72
CA LEU A 568 31.88 20.11 19.44
C LEU A 568 33.02 20.51 18.48
N ALA A 569 33.72 19.50 17.94
CA ALA A 569 34.54 19.68 16.76
C ALA A 569 33.68 19.60 15.48
N ALA A 570 34.07 20.31 14.43
CA ALA A 570 33.35 20.33 13.16
C ALA A 570 33.19 18.90 12.55
N GLU A 571 34.16 18.04 12.77
CA GLU A 571 34.15 16.63 12.33
C GLU A 571 33.00 15.83 12.95
N ASN A 572 32.62 16.12 14.20
CA ASN A 572 31.50 15.45 14.88
C ASN A 572 30.15 15.68 14.20
N VAL A 573 29.97 16.86 13.61
CA VAL A 573 28.74 17.24 12.91
C VAL A 573 28.66 16.58 11.55
N VAL A 574 29.78 16.54 10.81
CA VAL A 574 29.84 15.94 9.47
C VAL A 574 29.66 14.42 9.52
N ASP A 575 30.14 13.80 10.60
CA ASP A 575 30.06 12.35 10.79
C ASP A 575 28.69 11.86 11.32
N ALA A 576 27.80 12.75 11.70
CA ALA A 576 26.48 12.36 12.17
C ALA A 576 25.54 11.98 11.02
N ASP A 577 24.74 10.95 11.23
CA ASP A 577 23.67 10.54 10.33
C ASP A 577 22.32 11.18 10.74
N LEU A 578 22.23 11.66 11.99
CA LEU A 578 21.15 12.49 12.53
C LEU A 578 21.75 13.50 13.53
N LEU A 579 21.42 14.78 13.37
CA LEU A 579 21.81 15.84 14.29
C LEU A 579 20.58 16.36 15.04
N VAL A 580 20.64 16.43 16.36
CA VAL A 580 19.67 17.15 17.19
C VAL A 580 20.35 18.34 17.84
N ALA A 581 19.87 19.53 17.54
CA ALA A 581 20.38 20.78 18.12
C ALA A 581 19.40 21.31 19.17
N ALA A 582 19.82 21.33 20.44
CA ALA A 582 18.99 21.75 21.56
C ALA A 582 19.50 23.06 22.17
N GLY A 583 18.61 23.99 22.47
CA GLY A 583 18.95 25.26 23.11
C GLY A 583 17.81 25.81 23.96
N TRP A 584 18.02 26.97 24.56
CA TRP A 584 17.02 27.68 25.33
C TRP A 584 16.58 28.96 24.59
N VAL A 585 15.38 29.46 24.91
CA VAL A 585 14.86 30.70 24.33
C VAL A 585 15.34 31.89 25.16
N ASP A 586 16.08 32.78 24.51
CA ASP A 586 16.51 34.08 25.07
C ASP A 586 15.47 35.14 24.73
N GLY A 587 15.17 36.02 25.69
CA GLY A 587 14.20 37.14 25.54
C GLY A 587 13.42 37.42 26.82
N LEU A 588 12.75 38.56 26.85
CA LEU A 588 12.02 39.08 28.04
C LEU A 588 10.57 38.55 28.16
N GLY A 589 10.29 37.32 27.71
CA GLY A 589 9.01 36.64 27.96
C GLY A 589 7.80 37.12 27.16
N VAL A 590 7.78 38.33 26.63
CA VAL A 590 6.68 38.93 25.86
C VAL A 590 7.10 39.54 24.52
N ALA A 591 8.41 39.72 24.28
CA ALA A 591 8.92 40.23 23.00
C ALA A 591 10.40 39.86 22.81
N GLY A 592 10.80 39.67 21.54
CA GLY A 592 12.19 39.45 21.16
C GLY A 592 12.72 38.05 21.47
N GLN A 593 11.86 37.03 21.56
CA GLN A 593 12.26 35.66 21.80
C GLN A 593 13.06 35.14 20.61
N ARG A 594 14.27 34.67 20.89
CA ARG A 594 15.20 34.11 19.91
C ARG A 594 15.85 32.85 20.47
N PRO A 595 16.37 31.93 19.60
CA PRO A 595 17.24 30.87 20.09
C PRO A 595 18.44 31.45 20.83
N SER A 596 18.98 30.73 21.78
CA SER A 596 20.14 31.15 22.51
C SER A 596 21.29 31.59 21.59
N PRO A 597 22.12 32.58 21.97
CA PRO A 597 23.20 33.06 21.10
C PRO A 597 24.15 31.99 20.64
N VAL A 598 24.46 31.01 21.51
CA VAL A 598 25.33 29.88 21.19
C VAL A 598 24.69 28.98 20.17
N LEU A 599 23.42 28.59 20.35
CA LEU A 599 22.68 27.76 19.40
C LEU A 599 22.55 28.47 18.05
N ARG A 600 22.21 29.75 18.01
CA ARG A 600 22.12 30.54 16.76
C ARG A 600 23.43 30.53 15.99
N THR A 601 24.54 30.79 16.67
CA THR A 601 25.88 30.77 16.07
C THR A 601 26.21 29.39 15.53
N PHE A 602 25.88 28.32 16.26
CA PHE A 602 26.07 26.95 15.86
C PHE A 602 25.26 26.59 14.61
N LEU A 603 23.95 26.89 14.60
CA LEU A 603 23.07 26.63 13.45
C LEU A 603 23.49 27.43 12.20
N ALA A 604 23.92 28.67 12.37
CA ALA A 604 24.43 29.49 11.27
C ALA A 604 25.81 29.02 10.76
N ALA A 605 26.55 28.26 11.54
CA ALA A 605 27.87 27.72 11.19
C ALA A 605 27.82 26.26 10.66
N LEU A 606 26.64 25.64 10.57
CA LEU A 606 26.49 24.28 10.04
C LEU A 606 27.14 24.15 8.64
N PRO A 607 27.75 23.01 8.30
CA PRO A 607 28.26 22.78 6.97
C PRO A 607 27.18 22.97 5.90
N ARG A 608 27.54 23.59 4.77
CA ARG A 608 26.61 23.70 3.63
C ARG A 608 26.30 22.32 3.08
N ASN A 609 25.03 22.07 2.78
CA ASN A 609 24.54 20.78 2.28
C ASN A 609 24.82 19.60 3.25
N LEU A 610 24.69 19.85 4.54
CA LEU A 610 24.73 18.80 5.55
C LEU A 610 23.71 17.72 5.18
N ARG A 611 24.17 16.47 5.02
CA ARG A 611 23.29 15.33 4.64
C ARG A 611 22.45 14.86 5.81
N ALA A 612 22.96 14.98 7.03
CA ALA A 612 22.22 14.61 8.23
C ALA A 612 20.97 15.49 8.39
N PRO A 613 19.80 14.90 8.55
CA PRO A 613 18.61 15.66 8.96
C PRO A 613 18.83 16.28 10.34
N VAL A 614 18.26 17.46 10.55
CA VAL A 614 18.47 18.25 11.78
C VAL A 614 17.15 18.38 12.54
N GLY A 615 17.11 17.89 13.77
CA GLY A 615 16.06 18.18 14.74
C GLY A 615 16.42 19.38 15.59
N VAL A 616 15.45 20.26 15.85
CA VAL A 616 15.65 21.45 16.69
C VAL A 616 14.77 21.37 17.94
N VAL A 617 15.39 21.49 19.11
CA VAL A 617 14.71 21.50 20.40
C VAL A 617 14.99 22.81 21.12
N LEU A 618 13.93 23.54 21.49
CA LEU A 618 14.05 24.73 22.31
C LEU A 618 13.35 24.53 23.65
N THR A 619 14.00 24.91 24.74
CA THR A 619 13.35 25.00 26.07
C THR A 619 13.03 26.43 26.40
N TYR A 620 11.84 26.71 26.93
CA TYR A 620 11.39 28.04 27.29
C TYR A 620 10.72 28.07 28.65
N ALA A 621 10.65 29.28 29.25
CA ALA A 621 10.03 29.48 30.55
C ALA A 621 8.58 29.96 30.45
N ILE A 622 8.26 30.87 29.53
CA ILE A 622 6.93 31.49 29.39
C ILE A 622 6.35 31.28 28.00
N ASP A 623 7.02 31.73 26.94
CA ASP A 623 6.56 31.68 25.56
C ASP A 623 7.77 31.54 24.62
N PRO A 624 7.77 30.59 23.65
CA PRO A 624 8.83 30.43 22.69
C PRO A 624 8.83 31.50 21.59
N GLY A 625 7.71 32.22 21.37
CA GLY A 625 7.55 33.20 20.31
C GLY A 625 8.01 32.70 18.93
N ALA A 626 8.78 33.52 18.20
CA ALA A 626 9.32 33.16 16.88
C ALA A 626 10.66 32.40 16.95
N ALA A 627 11.18 32.09 18.13
CA ALA A 627 12.51 31.45 18.28
C ALA A 627 12.63 30.12 17.56
N LEU A 628 11.59 29.29 17.56
CA LEU A 628 11.60 28.00 16.88
C LEU A 628 11.67 28.15 15.36
N GLN A 629 10.94 29.13 14.84
CA GLN A 629 10.93 29.44 13.41
C GLN A 629 12.29 30.02 12.96
N GLU A 630 12.90 30.89 13.76
CA GLU A 630 14.24 31.41 13.49
C GLU A 630 15.29 30.31 13.48
N ALA A 631 15.24 29.41 14.45
CA ALA A 631 16.16 28.25 14.50
C ALA A 631 16.02 27.33 13.26
N ALA A 632 14.79 27.03 12.86
CA ALA A 632 14.53 26.23 11.66
C ALA A 632 15.02 26.94 10.39
N SER A 633 14.81 28.24 10.26
CA SER A 633 15.28 29.05 9.12
C SER A 633 16.80 29.01 9.00
N LEU A 634 17.53 29.15 10.10
CA LEU A 634 19.00 29.08 10.10
C LEU A 634 19.53 27.74 9.58
N VAL A 635 18.88 26.63 9.91
CA VAL A 635 19.20 25.31 9.36
C VAL A 635 18.95 25.25 7.85
N GLN A 636 17.79 25.76 7.42
CA GLN A 636 17.39 25.77 6.00
C GLN A 636 18.28 26.66 5.14
N GLU A 637 18.71 27.82 5.65
CA GLU A 637 19.67 28.72 4.97
C GLU A 637 21.04 28.05 4.69
N ARG A 638 21.36 27.01 5.43
CA ARG A 638 22.57 26.19 5.20
C ARG A 638 22.33 25.06 4.21
N GLY A 639 21.10 24.91 3.68
CA GLY A 639 20.73 23.80 2.79
C GLY A 639 20.57 22.46 3.49
N ALA A 640 20.46 22.46 4.83
CA ALA A 640 20.22 21.25 5.61
C ALA A 640 18.71 20.98 5.78
N HIS A 641 18.34 19.71 5.84
CA HIS A 641 16.94 19.30 6.02
C HIS A 641 16.53 19.39 7.50
N VAL A 642 15.47 20.15 7.78
CA VAL A 642 14.88 20.21 9.12
C VAL A 642 13.93 19.03 9.29
N ALA A 643 14.32 18.05 10.09
CA ALA A 643 13.56 16.86 10.37
C ALA A 643 12.36 17.12 11.26
N ALA A 644 12.57 17.82 12.36
CA ALA A 644 11.54 18.16 13.32
C ALA A 644 11.96 19.37 14.14
N CYS A 645 10.98 20.10 14.65
CA CYS A 645 11.20 21.22 15.56
C CYS A 645 10.22 21.15 16.72
N VAL A 646 10.70 21.35 17.93
CA VAL A 646 9.86 21.37 19.13
C VAL A 646 10.30 22.44 20.12
N ALA A 647 9.33 23.10 20.74
CA ALA A 647 9.54 23.98 21.87
C ALA A 647 8.90 23.38 23.13
N LEU A 648 9.66 23.24 24.21
CA LEU A 648 9.27 22.55 25.43
C LEU A 648 9.21 23.51 26.62
N GLY A 649 8.03 23.75 27.12
CA GLY A 649 7.77 24.51 28.35
C GLY A 649 7.83 23.66 29.61
N PRO A 650 7.67 24.29 30.81
CA PRO A 650 7.74 23.56 32.08
C PRO A 650 6.67 22.50 32.30
N ARG A 651 5.55 22.58 31.57
CA ARG A 651 4.35 21.74 31.76
C ARG A 651 4.14 20.68 30.66
N GLU A 652 4.86 20.75 29.53
CA GLU A 652 4.55 19.97 28.32
C GLU A 652 5.56 18.85 28.01
N ARG A 653 6.33 18.38 28.97
CA ARG A 653 7.61 17.68 28.72
C ARG A 653 7.53 16.23 28.23
N ALA A 654 6.50 15.45 28.48
CA ALA A 654 6.53 14.01 28.21
C ALA A 654 5.96 13.66 26.83
N ASP A 655 4.77 14.13 26.52
CA ASP A 655 4.06 13.74 25.29
C ASP A 655 4.64 14.43 24.06
N THR A 656 4.96 15.72 24.18
CA THR A 656 5.55 16.53 23.10
C THR A 656 6.96 16.07 22.74
N LEU A 657 7.71 15.52 23.69
CA LEU A 657 9.03 14.92 23.42
C LEU A 657 8.90 13.59 22.70
N GLN A 658 7.87 12.82 22.99
CA GLN A 658 7.58 11.57 22.29
C GLN A 658 7.25 11.83 20.81
N GLU A 659 6.43 12.81 20.51
CA GLU A 659 6.10 13.23 19.15
C GLU A 659 7.34 13.70 18.36
N PHE A 660 8.19 14.47 19.00
CA PHE A 660 9.46 14.90 18.43
C PHE A 660 10.40 13.73 18.12
N LEU A 661 10.47 12.74 19.02
CA LEU A 661 11.27 11.53 18.81
C LEU A 661 10.78 10.67 17.66
N VAL A 662 9.46 10.59 17.50
CA VAL A 662 8.86 9.90 16.35
C VAL A 662 9.27 10.62 15.07
N ALA A 663 9.12 11.93 15.01
CA ALA A 663 9.48 12.73 13.84
C ALA A 663 10.99 12.69 13.52
N LEU A 664 11.85 12.62 14.54
CA LEU A 664 13.30 12.41 14.36
C LEU A 664 13.62 11.01 13.84
N GLY A 665 12.99 9.99 14.39
CA GLY A 665 13.13 8.61 13.90
C GLY A 665 12.70 8.49 12.44
N GLU A 666 11.64 9.18 12.07
CA GLU A 666 11.14 9.26 10.71
C GLU A 666 12.13 9.92 9.76
N ALA A 667 12.75 11.00 10.17
CA ALA A 667 13.70 11.74 9.34
C ALA A 667 15.07 11.07 9.24
N ALA A 668 15.50 10.37 10.28
CA ALA A 668 16.74 9.58 10.25
C ALA A 668 16.65 8.39 9.26
N TRP A 669 15.41 8.01 8.92
CA TRP A 669 15.10 6.91 8.00
C TRP A 669 14.16 7.43 6.91
N SER A 670 14.71 8.27 6.03
CA SER A 670 14.02 9.17 5.11
C SER A 670 13.11 8.53 4.04
N ASP A 671 12.94 7.20 4.07
CA ASP A 671 12.11 6.45 3.13
C ASP A 671 10.86 5.86 3.78
N LEU A 672 10.27 6.57 4.74
CA LEU A 672 9.04 6.12 5.38
C LEU A 672 7.86 6.09 4.42
N PRO A 673 7.16 4.95 4.34
CA PRO A 673 5.94 4.87 3.57
C PRO A 673 4.87 5.79 4.16
N ILE A 674 4.08 6.32 3.27
CA ILE A 674 2.97 7.26 3.49
C ILE A 674 1.97 6.74 4.53
N GLU A 675 1.84 5.40 4.64
CA GLU A 675 1.02 4.73 5.63
C GLU A 675 1.36 5.12 7.07
N ALA A 676 2.63 5.43 7.35
CA ALA A 676 3.05 5.89 8.68
C ALA A 676 2.51 7.29 8.98
N VAL A 677 2.54 8.19 8.01
CA VAL A 677 2.02 9.56 8.16
C VAL A 677 0.50 9.54 8.33
N VAL A 678 -0.20 8.76 7.52
CA VAL A 678 -1.66 8.57 7.64
C VAL A 678 -2.02 7.94 8.97
N SER A 679 -1.24 6.97 9.44
CA SER A 679 -1.45 6.31 10.72
C SER A 679 -1.31 7.25 11.91
N GLU A 680 -0.40 8.21 11.86
CA GLU A 680 -0.27 9.22 12.90
C GLU A 680 -1.41 10.24 12.88
N ILE A 681 -1.83 10.65 11.68
CA ILE A 681 -3.04 11.47 11.51
C ILE A 681 -4.25 10.75 12.14
N LEU A 682 -4.35 9.45 11.94
CA LEU A 682 -5.45 8.63 12.46
C LEU A 682 -5.32 8.28 13.94
N ALA A 683 -4.13 8.26 14.49
CA ALA A 683 -3.91 7.87 15.88
C ALA A 683 -4.45 8.90 16.90
N GLY A 684 -5.12 9.97 16.43
CA GLY A 684 -5.67 10.98 17.33
C GLY A 684 -4.59 11.65 18.17
N ALA A 685 -3.31 11.61 17.77
CA ALA A 685 -2.42 12.66 18.16
C ALA A 685 -3.20 13.93 17.84
N GLU A 686 -3.63 14.66 18.88
CA GLU A 686 -4.24 15.97 18.63
C GLU A 686 -3.41 16.62 17.54
N PRO A 687 -4.01 17.12 16.47
CA PRO A 687 -3.27 17.58 15.31
C PRO A 687 -2.43 18.82 15.62
N GLY A 688 -1.85 18.91 16.81
CA GLY A 688 -0.93 19.96 17.21
C GLY A 688 0.19 20.14 16.20
N TRP A 689 0.70 19.07 15.63
CA TRP A 689 1.68 19.14 14.56
C TRP A 689 1.08 19.45 13.18
N LEU A 690 -0.18 19.07 12.92
CA LEU A 690 -0.95 19.50 11.74
C LEU A 690 -1.53 20.92 11.91
N ILE A 691 -1.83 21.31 13.14
CA ILE A 691 -2.40 22.63 13.50
C ILE A 691 -1.28 23.64 13.76
N GLY A 692 -0.05 23.22 14.04
CA GLY A 692 1.09 24.11 14.18
C GLY A 692 1.25 25.06 12.99
N PRO A 693 2.33 25.06 12.23
CA PRO A 693 2.54 26.08 11.19
C PRO A 693 1.69 25.90 9.91
N ARG A 694 0.82 24.89 9.80
CA ARG A 694 0.07 24.60 8.54
C ARG A 694 -1.41 24.22 8.70
N PRO A 695 -2.25 25.02 9.38
CA PRO A 695 -3.69 24.73 9.51
C PRO A 695 -4.43 24.71 8.14
N ARG A 696 -3.88 25.38 7.11
CA ARG A 696 -4.45 25.40 5.75
C ARG A 696 -4.36 24.07 5.04
N LEU A 697 -3.27 23.33 5.23
CA LEU A 697 -3.05 22.06 4.57
C LEU A 697 -3.91 20.95 5.17
N ALA A 698 -3.98 20.86 6.52
CA ALA A 698 -4.89 19.93 7.19
C ALA A 698 -6.35 20.22 6.83
N ARG A 699 -6.72 21.51 6.71
CA ARG A 699 -8.04 21.93 6.27
C ARG A 699 -8.30 21.53 4.82
N ALA A 700 -7.34 21.69 3.90
CA ALA A 700 -7.45 21.30 2.51
C ALA A 700 -7.69 19.78 2.38
N VAL A 701 -6.93 18.96 3.11
CA VAL A 701 -7.12 17.49 3.15
C VAL A 701 -8.51 17.12 3.65
N LEU A 702 -8.94 17.72 4.77
CA LEU A 702 -10.26 17.44 5.36
C LEU A 702 -11.41 17.95 4.48
N THR A 703 -11.23 19.09 3.81
CA THR A 703 -12.22 19.63 2.87
C THR A 703 -12.36 18.76 1.65
N THR A 704 -11.24 18.30 1.06
CA THR A 704 -11.25 17.37 -0.09
C THR A 704 -11.97 16.06 0.26
N ILE A 705 -11.75 15.53 1.47
CA ILE A 705 -12.44 14.32 1.95
C ILE A 705 -13.95 14.57 2.09
N ALA A 706 -14.34 15.67 2.71
CA ALA A 706 -15.75 16.03 2.92
C ALA A 706 -16.48 16.22 1.58
N GLU A 707 -15.85 16.90 0.63
CA GLU A 707 -16.41 17.15 -0.69
C GLU A 707 -16.54 15.89 -1.55
N LEU A 708 -15.56 15.03 -1.55
CA LEU A 708 -15.65 13.73 -2.24
C LEU A 708 -16.82 12.92 -1.71
N ARG A 709 -17.12 13.04 -0.41
CA ARG A 709 -18.27 12.41 0.24
C ARG A 709 -19.59 13.04 -0.17
N ASP A 710 -19.71 14.36 -0.09
CA ASP A 710 -20.96 15.09 -0.31
C ASP A 710 -21.39 15.05 -1.79
N ARG A 711 -20.43 14.99 -2.71
CA ARG A 711 -20.68 14.82 -4.15
C ARG A 711 -21.03 13.38 -4.56
N GLY A 712 -21.15 12.43 -3.61
CA GLY A 712 -21.43 11.01 -3.89
C GLY A 712 -20.32 10.31 -4.69
N ARG A 713 -19.16 10.94 -4.82
CA ARG A 713 -17.98 10.41 -5.58
C ARG A 713 -17.18 9.40 -4.77
N LEU A 714 -17.45 9.28 -3.47
CA LEU A 714 -16.94 8.22 -2.62
C LEU A 714 -17.83 6.98 -2.71
N HIS A 715 -17.92 6.42 -3.90
CA HIS A 715 -18.62 5.14 -4.07
C HIS A 715 -17.80 3.96 -3.56
N ASN A 716 -16.52 4.17 -3.28
CA ASN A 716 -15.61 3.15 -2.81
C ASN A 716 -14.63 3.74 -1.79
N GLU A 717 -14.74 3.30 -0.54
CA GLU A 717 -13.92 3.76 0.58
C GLU A 717 -12.42 3.45 0.38
N ARG A 718 -12.11 2.43 -0.42
CA ARG A 718 -10.74 2.07 -0.76
C ARG A 718 -10.09 3.12 -1.66
N ILE A 719 -10.83 3.65 -2.66
CA ILE A 719 -10.35 4.78 -3.49
C ILE A 719 -10.06 5.99 -2.61
N ALA A 720 -10.95 6.27 -1.63
CA ALA A 720 -10.73 7.37 -0.71
C ALA A 720 -9.48 7.18 0.16
N ALA A 721 -9.21 5.98 0.63
CA ALA A 721 -8.00 5.67 1.39
C ALA A 721 -6.73 5.85 0.56
N GLU A 722 -6.75 5.41 -0.69
CA GLU A 722 -5.63 5.58 -1.62
C GLU A 722 -5.41 7.05 -2.00
N GLN A 723 -6.47 7.81 -2.21
CA GLN A 723 -6.40 9.25 -2.43
C GLN A 723 -5.84 9.98 -1.20
N LEU A 724 -6.19 9.54 -0.01
CA LEU A 724 -5.64 10.10 1.23
C LEU A 724 -4.16 9.77 1.42
N LEU A 725 -3.76 8.56 1.05
CA LEU A 725 -2.35 8.18 1.02
C LEU A 725 -1.57 9.06 0.03
N ASN A 726 -2.14 9.31 -1.14
CA ASN A 726 -1.54 10.17 -2.15
C ASN A 726 -1.47 11.64 -1.69
N ILE A 727 -2.51 12.14 -1.02
CA ILE A 727 -2.50 13.48 -0.40
C ILE A 727 -1.44 13.56 0.70
N ALA A 728 -1.26 12.50 1.51
CA ALA A 728 -0.21 12.44 2.52
C ALA A 728 1.19 12.46 1.88
N GLU A 729 1.37 11.88 0.70
CA GLU A 729 2.63 11.95 -0.07
C GLU A 729 2.90 13.35 -0.62
N GLU A 730 1.90 14.02 -1.16
CA GLU A 730 2.00 15.43 -1.54
C GLU A 730 2.35 16.31 -0.34
N LEU A 731 1.80 16.00 0.84
CA LEU A 731 2.17 16.63 2.10
C LEU A 731 3.65 16.41 2.44
N ARG A 732 4.20 15.23 2.16
CA ARG A 732 5.62 14.92 2.32
C ARG A 732 6.48 15.75 1.37
N LEU A 733 6.10 15.82 0.09
CA LEU A 733 6.80 16.64 -0.91
C LEU A 733 6.74 18.13 -0.59
N LEU A 734 5.60 18.62 -0.07
CA LEU A 734 5.43 20.00 0.39
C LEU A 734 6.25 20.34 1.65
N ARG A 735 6.60 19.34 2.49
CA ARG A 735 7.58 19.53 3.57
C ARG A 735 8.98 19.83 3.05
N ALA A 736 9.31 19.36 1.85
CA ALA A 736 10.60 19.60 1.20
C ALA A 736 10.69 20.95 0.47
N VAL A 737 9.58 21.69 0.34
CA VAL A 737 9.55 23.01 -0.30
C VAL A 737 9.74 24.11 0.76
N PRO A 738 10.69 25.03 0.59
CA PRO A 738 10.86 26.17 1.49
C PRO A 738 9.57 27.00 1.56
N ILE A 739 9.18 27.41 2.77
CA ILE A 739 8.03 28.31 2.97
C ILE A 739 8.42 29.68 2.41
N PRO A 740 7.70 30.22 1.41
CA PRO A 740 7.87 31.64 1.08
C PRO A 740 7.47 32.47 2.30
N SER A 741 8.25 33.47 2.58
CA SER A 741 8.17 34.43 3.70
C SER A 741 6.79 35.07 3.88
#